data_06c181ac9968bdcee567069d7d4cf566
#
_entry.id   06c181ac9968bdcee567069d7d4cf566
#
_cell.length_a   1.000
_cell.length_b   1.000
_cell.length_c   1.000
_cell.angle_alpha   90.00
_cell.angle_beta   90.00
_cell.angle_gamma   90.00
#
_symmetry.space_group_name_H-M   'P 1'
#
loop_
_entity.id
_entity.type
_entity.pdbx_description
1 polymer ?
#
loop_
_entity_poly.entity_id
_entity_poly.type
_entity_poly.pdbx_seq_one_letter_code
_entity_poly.pdbx_strand_id
1 'polypeptide(L)'
;MPNPLILPSFAAGELAPALHGRVDLAKYQVGLATCLNWFIHPFGGVSTRPGTEFVGEAVDPAARSRLIPFQFNTAETYVLEFAHQKMRVIKGGSGGTAGDGGYVLEAATAISGITRADPGIVTTVAPHGLSNGDHVWIEGAAGMSAINRRRFAVTGATATTFELADTDTSTWDAWTSGGTTARFYTLVTPYASADLPLLKFVQSADTMTLAHPGYAPRNLTRTGHTAWTLVALVFAPGTSAPTGLASTNPGGAQSYVMTAVNDESGEESLASAAVGAADAVSGVVFTPVAGCTYYNVYKHKNGIYGFIGRVKSGSTFTDTNIAPDTSDTPPIQRNPFAAAGDWPGCSTWHDGRQWYARTDKGPQTLWASQSANFKNMSVSEPTRDSDAITRTIASREVNEIRFLLSLNSLLVFTSGGEWKCWAGSQSDVITPANTSLKPQGYTGISQVPPIVSGNSALFVTPSGRKVRDLAYDLGVDSWQGKDVGILASHLFEGMQIEEWAHARDPDSIVWCVRSDGMLLGFTYLKEHDVYAWSRHATDGAVESVCAIQEKNETALYLLVKRVVDGRTVRYVERMVSRLFADVHGAWCVDSGRRYDGWNVDPARTMTIAGSNYAAGAAVALSATGHMPFSASSVGQKLILRAGQNQVTVTVTAYTGPANVTATLDTAAPSVTQAVAISDWAMAGATLSGLWHLEGRQVALLADGSVQPPATVVNGTVEIPRASGRILAGLPYTCDLETLDIEQGPPTLQGRVKRVQEVVLRVKATRGLAVGPDVRHLTEIKERISENYGTPTLLATGDERVLIDPSWNSNGRIFARQAWPLPATIVAVVPRLEIGE
;
A
#
# COMPACT_ATOMS: atom_id res chain seq x y z
N MET A 1 50.22 -12.19 -12.25
CA MET A 1 49.12 -12.50 -11.33
C MET A 1 47.86 -11.87 -11.92
N PRO A 2 46.74 -12.55 -12.02
CA PRO A 2 45.51 -11.91 -12.46
C PRO A 2 45.16 -10.79 -11.48
N ASN A 3 44.93 -9.58 -11.96
CA ASN A 3 44.49 -8.48 -11.14
C ASN A 3 43.05 -8.80 -10.69
N PRO A 4 42.78 -8.84 -9.39
CA PRO A 4 41.42 -9.05 -8.94
C PRO A 4 40.55 -7.83 -9.32
N LEU A 5 39.56 -8.04 -10.16
CA LEU A 5 38.52 -7.06 -10.44
C LEU A 5 37.47 -7.14 -9.32
N ILE A 6 36.97 -6.03 -8.87
CA ILE A 6 35.83 -5.98 -7.94
C ILE A 6 34.68 -5.22 -8.59
N LEU A 7 33.48 -5.77 -8.49
CA LEU A 7 32.21 -5.10 -8.77
C LEU A 7 31.56 -4.74 -7.43
N PRO A 8 31.82 -3.52 -6.92
CA PRO A 8 31.48 -3.16 -5.54
C PRO A 8 30.05 -2.64 -5.37
N SER A 9 29.34 -2.40 -6.46
CA SER A 9 28.03 -1.76 -6.43
C SER A 9 27.21 -2.12 -7.67
N PHE A 10 25.88 -2.06 -7.55
CA PHE A 10 24.92 -2.30 -8.62
C PHE A 10 23.93 -1.12 -8.77
N ALA A 11 24.36 0.08 -8.38
CA ALA A 11 23.54 1.28 -8.25
C ALA A 11 22.93 1.81 -9.57
N ALA A 12 23.32 1.27 -10.74
CA ALA A 12 22.67 1.59 -12.01
C ALA A 12 21.53 0.64 -12.37
N GLY A 13 21.38 -0.50 -11.65
CA GLY A 13 20.34 -1.48 -11.93
C GLY A 13 20.50 -2.19 -13.27
N GLU A 14 19.40 -2.68 -13.82
CA GLU A 14 19.37 -3.37 -15.12
C GLU A 14 19.53 -2.36 -16.27
N LEU A 15 20.54 -2.56 -17.10
CA LEU A 15 20.82 -1.70 -18.25
C LEU A 15 20.26 -2.29 -19.54
N ALA A 16 19.80 -1.40 -20.40
CA ALA A 16 19.29 -1.79 -21.72
C ALA A 16 20.37 -2.51 -22.55
N PRO A 17 20.05 -3.60 -23.25
CA PRO A 17 21.00 -4.34 -24.09
C PRO A 17 21.74 -3.45 -25.09
N ALA A 18 21.11 -2.39 -25.59
CA ALA A 18 21.74 -1.40 -26.46
C ALA A 18 22.91 -0.65 -25.83
N LEU A 19 23.01 -0.67 -24.49
CA LEU A 19 24.07 -0.02 -23.72
C LEU A 19 25.19 -0.99 -23.30
N HIS A 20 25.10 -2.29 -23.58
CA HIS A 20 26.12 -3.28 -23.16
C HIS A 20 27.48 -3.05 -23.80
N GLY A 21 27.58 -2.35 -24.94
CA GLY A 21 28.83 -1.92 -25.54
C GLY A 21 29.35 -0.55 -25.06
N ARG A 22 28.58 0.19 -24.24
CA ARG A 22 28.91 1.54 -23.83
C ARG A 22 29.74 1.56 -22.54
N VAL A 23 30.96 0.99 -22.64
CA VAL A 23 31.90 0.93 -21.51
C VAL A 23 32.45 2.30 -21.08
N ASP A 24 32.24 3.33 -21.92
CA ASP A 24 32.54 4.73 -21.64
C ASP A 24 31.60 5.36 -20.58
N LEU A 25 30.45 4.77 -20.34
CA LEU A 25 29.51 5.27 -19.36
C LEU A 25 29.96 4.91 -17.93
N ALA A 26 30.06 5.89 -17.04
CA ALA A 26 30.40 5.65 -15.63
C ALA A 26 29.44 4.67 -14.95
N LYS A 27 28.16 4.64 -15.38
CA LYS A 27 27.13 3.71 -14.87
C LYS A 27 27.29 2.27 -15.36
N TYR A 28 28.11 2.00 -16.38
CA TYR A 28 28.41 0.66 -16.89
C TYR A 28 28.99 -0.25 -15.79
N GLN A 29 30.00 0.26 -15.07
CA GLN A 29 30.70 -0.49 -14.03
C GLN A 29 29.85 -0.92 -12.83
N VAL A 30 28.70 -0.25 -12.64
CA VAL A 30 27.76 -0.50 -11.54
C VAL A 30 26.39 -0.96 -12.06
N GLY A 31 26.33 -1.40 -13.33
CA GLY A 31 25.13 -1.91 -13.98
C GLY A 31 25.06 -3.43 -14.03
N LEU A 32 23.88 -3.94 -14.33
CA LEU A 32 23.57 -5.36 -14.50
C LEU A 32 22.98 -5.62 -15.88
N ALA A 33 23.21 -6.79 -16.43
CA ALA A 33 22.55 -7.27 -17.65
C ALA A 33 21.16 -7.82 -17.35
N THR A 34 20.99 -8.45 -16.17
CA THR A 34 19.72 -8.97 -15.70
C THR A 34 19.57 -8.72 -14.19
N CYS A 35 18.43 -8.20 -13.79
CA CYS A 35 18.05 -8.00 -12.38
C CYS A 35 16.59 -8.40 -12.17
N LEU A 36 16.34 -9.71 -12.08
CA LEU A 36 15.00 -10.30 -11.93
C LEU A 36 14.78 -10.79 -10.50
N ASN A 37 13.77 -10.27 -9.83
CA ASN A 37 13.44 -10.56 -8.43
C ASN A 37 14.55 -10.20 -7.43
N TRP A 38 15.44 -9.30 -7.84
CA TRP A 38 16.38 -8.62 -6.98
C TRP A 38 16.06 -7.13 -6.97
N PHE A 39 16.23 -6.48 -5.84
CA PHE A 39 16.19 -5.02 -5.76
C PHE A 39 17.53 -4.48 -5.29
N ILE A 40 17.81 -3.26 -5.69
CA ILE A 40 19.09 -2.59 -5.42
C ILE A 40 18.91 -1.74 -4.17
N HIS A 41 19.84 -1.87 -3.22
CA HIS A 41 19.88 -1.01 -2.06
C HIS A 41 20.49 0.36 -2.39
N PRO A 42 20.10 1.43 -1.66
CA PRO A 42 20.69 2.76 -1.82
C PRO A 42 22.24 2.77 -1.70
N PHE A 43 22.79 1.86 -0.91
CA PHE A 43 24.24 1.70 -0.71
C PHE A 43 24.93 0.80 -1.74
N GLY A 44 24.23 0.35 -2.78
CA GLY A 44 24.80 -0.34 -3.94
C GLY A 44 24.76 -1.86 -3.92
N GLY A 45 24.48 -2.52 -2.80
CA GLY A 45 24.25 -3.97 -2.75
C GLY A 45 22.91 -4.37 -3.37
N VAL A 46 22.74 -5.67 -3.64
CA VAL A 46 21.47 -6.23 -4.13
C VAL A 46 20.95 -7.32 -3.21
N SER A 47 19.65 -7.39 -3.06
CA SER A 47 18.97 -8.43 -2.29
C SER A 47 17.83 -9.05 -3.07
N THR A 48 17.60 -10.35 -2.88
CA THR A 48 16.37 -10.98 -3.35
C THR A 48 15.17 -10.27 -2.76
N ARG A 49 14.12 -10.03 -3.56
CA ARG A 49 12.89 -9.47 -3.01
C ARG A 49 12.30 -10.39 -1.96
N PRO A 50 11.62 -9.88 -0.95
CA PRO A 50 10.78 -10.71 -0.10
C PRO A 50 9.59 -11.24 -0.91
N GLY A 51 9.01 -12.34 -0.44
CA GLY A 51 7.78 -12.85 -0.99
C GLY A 51 6.56 -12.07 -0.51
N THR A 52 5.38 -12.53 -0.89
CA THR A 52 4.11 -11.92 -0.51
C THR A 52 3.30 -12.83 0.40
N GLU A 53 2.64 -12.23 1.38
CA GLU A 53 1.64 -12.85 2.24
C GLU A 53 0.26 -12.71 1.59
N PHE A 54 -0.53 -13.76 1.58
CA PHE A 54 -1.91 -13.72 1.14
C PHE A 54 -2.79 -13.00 2.17
N VAL A 55 -3.34 -11.85 1.81
CA VAL A 55 -4.26 -11.06 2.64
C VAL A 55 -5.69 -11.55 2.47
N GLY A 56 -6.12 -11.73 1.23
CA GLY A 56 -7.46 -12.20 0.92
C GLY A 56 -7.81 -12.09 -0.55
N GLU A 57 -8.95 -12.66 -0.92
CA GLU A 57 -9.49 -12.56 -2.26
C GLU A 57 -10.19 -11.21 -2.44
N ALA A 58 -9.99 -10.57 -3.59
CA ALA A 58 -10.60 -9.29 -3.93
C ALA A 58 -12.13 -9.31 -3.81
N VAL A 59 -12.73 -8.13 -3.65
CA VAL A 59 -14.20 -7.96 -3.56
C VAL A 59 -14.89 -8.68 -4.71
N ASP A 60 -14.44 -8.41 -5.92
CA ASP A 60 -14.87 -9.08 -7.13
C ASP A 60 -13.65 -9.72 -7.79
N PRO A 61 -13.46 -11.04 -7.65
CA PRO A 61 -12.32 -11.73 -8.22
C PRO A 61 -12.32 -11.75 -9.75
N ALA A 62 -13.45 -11.49 -10.40
CA ALA A 62 -13.58 -11.46 -11.85
C ALA A 62 -13.20 -10.09 -12.45
N ALA A 63 -13.35 -8.99 -11.71
CA ALA A 63 -13.07 -7.64 -12.16
C ALA A 63 -11.84 -7.02 -11.48
N ARG A 64 -11.17 -6.09 -12.19
CA ARG A 64 -10.05 -5.32 -11.62
C ARG A 64 -10.56 -4.39 -10.55
N SER A 65 -9.95 -4.44 -9.37
CA SER A 65 -10.07 -3.48 -8.29
C SER A 65 -8.89 -2.51 -8.30
N ARG A 66 -8.96 -1.45 -7.51
CA ARG A 66 -7.87 -0.51 -7.28
C ARG A 66 -7.60 -0.37 -5.80
N LEU A 67 -6.32 -0.40 -5.40
CA LEU A 67 -5.88 -0.20 -4.04
C LEU A 67 -5.51 1.27 -3.82
N ILE A 68 -6.08 1.90 -2.80
CA ILE A 68 -5.82 3.30 -2.43
C ILE A 68 -5.35 3.36 -0.98
N PRO A 69 -4.24 4.06 -0.67
CA PRO A 69 -3.76 4.19 0.70
C PRO A 69 -4.65 5.16 1.49
N PHE A 70 -4.87 4.85 2.77
CA PHE A 70 -5.47 5.75 3.74
C PHE A 70 -4.66 5.69 5.04
N GLN A 71 -4.09 6.80 5.44
CA GLN A 71 -3.20 6.88 6.58
C GLN A 71 -3.74 7.91 7.59
N PHE A 72 -4.31 7.43 8.68
CA PHE A 72 -4.77 8.28 9.77
C PHE A 72 -3.60 8.76 10.64
N ASN A 73 -2.77 7.81 11.09
CA ASN A 73 -1.53 8.06 11.81
C ASN A 73 -0.51 6.94 11.47
N THR A 74 0.63 6.91 12.12
CA THR A 74 1.68 5.90 11.87
C THR A 74 1.33 4.50 12.36
N ALA A 75 0.36 4.36 13.26
CA ALA A 75 -0.09 3.10 13.84
C ALA A 75 -1.40 2.59 13.21
N GLU A 76 -2.23 3.49 12.71
CA GLU A 76 -3.52 3.17 12.08
C GLU A 76 -3.48 3.54 10.60
N THR A 77 -3.19 2.57 9.77
CA THR A 77 -3.10 2.69 8.33
C THR A 77 -4.00 1.64 7.67
N TYR A 78 -4.52 1.98 6.51
CA TYR A 78 -5.46 1.13 5.79
C TYR A 78 -5.12 1.12 4.31
N VAL A 79 -5.45 0.02 3.67
CA VAL A 79 -5.58 -0.10 2.22
C VAL A 79 -7.07 -0.18 1.90
N LEU A 80 -7.53 0.72 1.05
CA LEU A 80 -8.90 0.74 0.57
C LEU A 80 -8.94 0.03 -0.78
N GLU A 81 -9.65 -1.09 -0.84
CA GLU A 81 -9.91 -1.78 -2.09
C GLU A 81 -11.21 -1.23 -2.70
N PHE A 82 -11.09 -0.44 -3.76
CA PHE A 82 -12.20 0.00 -4.58
C PHE A 82 -12.47 -1.02 -5.69
N ALA A 83 -13.69 -1.49 -5.76
CA ALA A 83 -14.21 -2.39 -6.79
C ALA A 83 -15.45 -1.80 -7.44
N HIS A 84 -16.17 -2.56 -8.26
CA HIS A 84 -17.40 -2.09 -8.89
C HIS A 84 -18.44 -1.71 -7.84
N GLN A 85 -18.68 -0.40 -7.68
CA GLN A 85 -19.65 0.19 -6.76
C GLN A 85 -19.52 -0.23 -5.28
N LYS A 86 -18.36 -0.73 -4.88
CA LYS A 86 -18.08 -1.17 -3.52
C LYS A 86 -16.67 -0.77 -3.10
N MET A 87 -16.48 -0.61 -1.81
CA MET A 87 -15.17 -0.44 -1.19
C MET A 87 -15.06 -1.35 0.03
N ARG A 88 -13.95 -2.05 0.17
CA ARG A 88 -13.56 -2.77 1.39
C ARG A 88 -12.33 -2.15 2.01
N VAL A 89 -12.17 -2.39 3.28
CA VAL A 89 -11.09 -1.85 4.09
C VAL A 89 -10.19 -2.99 4.53
N ILE A 90 -8.89 -2.85 4.32
CA ILE A 90 -7.86 -3.74 4.81
C ILE A 90 -7.06 -2.96 5.85
N LYS A 91 -6.96 -3.47 7.06
CA LYS A 91 -6.15 -2.86 8.12
C LYS A 91 -4.69 -3.24 7.92
N GLY A 92 -3.79 -2.26 7.98
CA GLY A 92 -2.35 -2.50 7.89
C GLY A 92 -1.84 -3.40 9.01
N GLY A 93 -0.80 -4.19 8.71
CA GLY A 93 -0.16 -5.12 9.64
C GLY A 93 0.15 -6.47 9.02
N SER A 94 0.85 -7.32 9.74
CA SER A 94 1.16 -8.71 9.34
C SER A 94 0.46 -9.69 10.27
N GLY A 95 0.01 -10.82 9.71
CA GLY A 95 -0.52 -11.90 10.54
C GLY A 95 -1.77 -12.60 10.03
N GLY A 96 -2.47 -12.06 9.03
CA GLY A 96 -3.59 -12.72 8.33
C GLY A 96 -4.72 -13.25 9.23
N THR A 97 -4.76 -12.88 10.50
CA THR A 97 -5.87 -13.12 11.43
C THR A 97 -6.75 -11.90 11.48
N ALA A 98 -8.05 -12.11 11.68
CA ALA A 98 -9.05 -11.04 11.82
C ALA A 98 -8.61 -10.02 12.89
N GLY A 99 -7.95 -8.96 12.49
CA GLY A 99 -7.46 -7.94 13.41
C GLY A 99 -6.31 -7.10 12.89
N ASP A 100 -5.21 -7.71 12.47
CA ASP A 100 -4.06 -7.00 11.91
C ASP A 100 -3.60 -7.67 10.61
N GLY A 101 -3.54 -6.89 9.51
CA GLY A 101 -3.08 -7.34 8.20
C GLY A 101 -4.14 -8.01 7.33
N GLY A 102 -5.43 -7.91 7.67
CA GLY A 102 -6.53 -8.51 6.91
C GLY A 102 -7.67 -7.56 6.62
N TYR A 103 -8.67 -8.04 5.90
CA TYR A 103 -9.91 -7.31 5.69
C TYR A 103 -10.62 -7.04 7.02
N VAL A 104 -11.15 -5.84 7.15
CA VAL A 104 -11.97 -5.47 8.30
C VAL A 104 -13.28 -6.24 8.25
N LEU A 105 -13.57 -6.95 9.34
CA LEU A 105 -14.81 -7.70 9.55
C LEU A 105 -15.74 -6.97 10.52
N GLU A 106 -17.04 -7.17 10.35
CA GLU A 106 -18.04 -6.74 11.32
C GLU A 106 -18.05 -7.70 12.54
N ALA A 107 -18.90 -7.41 13.52
CA ALA A 107 -19.01 -8.24 14.71
C ALA A 107 -19.35 -9.70 14.34
N ALA A 108 -18.60 -10.63 14.90
CA ALA A 108 -18.78 -12.05 14.63
C ALA A 108 -20.03 -12.60 15.37
N THR A 109 -20.76 -13.50 14.71
CA THR A 109 -21.90 -14.23 15.28
C THR A 109 -21.51 -15.69 15.42
N ALA A 110 -21.85 -16.32 16.56
CA ALA A 110 -21.58 -17.71 16.83
C ALA A 110 -22.45 -18.63 15.95
N ILE A 111 -21.86 -19.72 15.48
CA ILE A 111 -22.53 -20.74 14.67
C ILE A 111 -23.12 -21.81 15.61
N SER A 112 -24.37 -22.19 15.35
CA SER A 112 -25.09 -23.26 16.06
C SER A 112 -25.25 -24.54 15.22
N GLY A 113 -24.97 -24.51 13.92
CA GLY A 113 -25.05 -25.66 13.04
C GLY A 113 -24.56 -25.38 11.62
N ILE A 114 -24.01 -26.41 10.98
CA ILE A 114 -23.65 -26.39 9.55
C ILE A 114 -24.08 -27.71 8.96
N THR A 115 -24.82 -27.67 7.85
CA THR A 115 -25.31 -28.89 7.18
C THR A 115 -24.26 -29.45 6.22
N ARG A 116 -24.35 -30.75 5.95
CA ARG A 116 -23.68 -31.42 4.85
C ARG A 116 -24.63 -31.48 3.68
N ALA A 117 -24.65 -30.47 2.83
CA ALA A 117 -25.60 -30.30 1.73
C ALA A 117 -24.95 -29.53 0.56
N ASP A 118 -25.63 -29.47 -0.57
CA ASP A 118 -25.29 -28.67 -1.73
C ASP A 118 -26.47 -27.75 -2.09
N PRO A 119 -26.37 -26.44 -1.82
CA PRO A 119 -25.31 -25.77 -1.03
C PRO A 119 -25.35 -26.06 0.47
N GLY A 120 -24.22 -25.89 1.16
CA GLY A 120 -24.15 -25.99 2.63
C GLY A 120 -24.91 -24.83 3.29
N ILE A 121 -25.64 -25.14 4.37
CA ILE A 121 -26.43 -24.16 5.15
C ILE A 121 -25.76 -23.96 6.50
N VAL A 122 -25.52 -22.69 6.85
CA VAL A 122 -25.01 -22.26 8.17
C VAL A 122 -26.16 -21.69 9.00
N THR A 123 -26.28 -22.15 10.24
CA THR A 123 -27.22 -21.63 11.24
C THR A 123 -26.46 -20.90 12.34
N THR A 124 -26.91 -19.70 12.70
CA THR A 124 -26.30 -18.88 13.76
C THR A 124 -27.13 -18.90 15.03
N VAL A 125 -26.48 -18.65 16.18
CA VAL A 125 -27.14 -18.59 17.50
C VAL A 125 -28.07 -17.37 17.63
N ALA A 126 -27.70 -16.27 16.95
CA ALA A 126 -28.45 -15.01 16.97
C ALA A 126 -28.67 -14.51 15.54
N PRO A 127 -29.61 -13.58 15.30
CA PRO A 127 -29.79 -12.95 14.00
C PRO A 127 -28.47 -12.33 13.50
N HIS A 128 -28.08 -12.66 12.27
CA HIS A 128 -26.80 -12.27 11.69
C HIS A 128 -26.85 -11.02 10.79
N GLY A 129 -28.04 -10.56 10.40
CA GLY A 129 -28.22 -9.36 9.58
C GLY A 129 -27.61 -9.43 8.16
N LEU A 130 -27.31 -10.63 7.65
CA LEU A 130 -26.74 -10.83 6.32
C LEU A 130 -27.85 -10.70 5.25
N SER A 131 -27.41 -10.29 4.06
CA SER A 131 -28.22 -10.23 2.84
C SER A 131 -27.59 -11.06 1.73
N ASN A 132 -28.39 -11.50 0.76
CA ASN A 132 -27.88 -12.21 -0.42
C ASN A 132 -26.86 -11.34 -1.16
N GLY A 133 -25.70 -11.92 -1.48
CA GLY A 133 -24.55 -11.24 -2.10
C GLY A 133 -23.56 -10.66 -1.10
N ASP A 134 -23.82 -10.75 0.20
CA ASP A 134 -22.81 -10.48 1.22
C ASP A 134 -21.71 -11.54 1.18
N HIS A 135 -20.56 -11.22 1.73
CA HIS A 135 -19.48 -12.19 1.92
C HIS A 135 -19.20 -12.34 3.41
N VAL A 136 -18.96 -13.55 3.83
CA VAL A 136 -18.65 -13.89 5.23
C VAL A 136 -17.30 -14.61 5.33
N TRP A 137 -16.67 -14.43 6.47
CA TRP A 137 -15.51 -15.19 6.92
C TRP A 137 -15.96 -16.15 7.99
N ILE A 138 -15.57 -17.42 7.90
CA ILE A 138 -15.91 -18.46 8.89
C ILE A 138 -14.62 -19.01 9.46
N GLU A 139 -14.58 -19.15 10.78
CA GLU A 139 -13.46 -19.74 11.51
C GLU A 139 -13.86 -20.42 12.80
N GLY A 140 -13.01 -21.32 13.31
CA GLY A 140 -13.18 -21.97 14.61
C GLY A 140 -14.23 -23.08 14.65
N ALA A 141 -14.76 -23.53 13.51
CA ALA A 141 -15.69 -24.67 13.45
C ALA A 141 -14.93 -25.99 13.71
N ALA A 142 -15.38 -26.77 14.68
CA ALA A 142 -14.87 -28.12 14.97
C ALA A 142 -15.60 -29.19 14.15
N GLY A 143 -14.91 -30.24 13.78
CA GLY A 143 -15.41 -31.29 12.89
C GLY A 143 -15.25 -30.91 11.44
N MET A 144 -15.99 -29.93 10.95
CA MET A 144 -15.95 -29.47 9.56
C MET A 144 -14.77 -28.48 9.33
N SER A 145 -13.55 -28.96 9.37
CA SER A 145 -12.33 -28.14 9.26
C SER A 145 -12.19 -27.41 7.91
N ALA A 146 -12.75 -27.98 6.84
CA ALA A 146 -12.73 -27.46 5.48
C ALA A 146 -13.42 -26.08 5.33
N ILE A 147 -14.30 -25.69 6.26
CA ILE A 147 -14.98 -24.38 6.25
C ILE A 147 -14.13 -23.26 6.84
N ASN A 148 -13.11 -23.59 7.65
CA ASN A 148 -12.37 -22.61 8.42
C ASN A 148 -11.40 -21.78 7.58
N ARG A 149 -11.24 -20.51 7.96
CA ARG A 149 -10.35 -19.53 7.34
C ARG A 149 -10.62 -19.37 5.84
N ARG A 150 -11.89 -19.31 5.52
CA ARG A 150 -12.36 -19.21 4.14
C ARG A 150 -13.46 -18.15 4.00
N ARG A 151 -13.47 -17.48 2.86
CA ARG A 151 -14.51 -16.56 2.43
C ARG A 151 -15.61 -17.33 1.72
N PHE A 152 -16.87 -16.99 2.00
CA PHE A 152 -18.04 -17.51 1.28
C PHE A 152 -18.95 -16.37 0.87
N ALA A 153 -19.58 -16.48 -0.29
CA ALA A 153 -20.70 -15.65 -0.67
C ALA A 153 -21.99 -16.20 -0.06
N VAL A 154 -22.92 -15.33 0.30
CA VAL A 154 -24.17 -15.65 0.99
C VAL A 154 -25.32 -15.66 0.01
N THR A 155 -26.12 -16.73 0.05
CA THR A 155 -27.43 -16.84 -0.61
C THR A 155 -28.46 -17.38 0.37
N GLY A 156 -29.73 -17.36 0.04
CA GLY A 156 -30.80 -17.92 0.88
C GLY A 156 -30.87 -17.33 2.29
N ALA A 157 -30.43 -16.07 2.48
CA ALA A 157 -30.34 -15.47 3.80
C ALA A 157 -31.72 -15.28 4.45
N THR A 158 -31.86 -15.78 5.69
CA THR A 158 -32.97 -15.53 6.60
C THR A 158 -32.50 -14.77 7.83
N ALA A 159 -33.24 -14.72 8.91
CA ALA A 159 -32.77 -14.07 10.14
C ALA A 159 -31.57 -14.78 10.80
N THR A 160 -31.55 -16.12 10.77
CA THR A 160 -30.55 -16.94 11.47
C THR A 160 -29.92 -18.02 10.62
N THR A 161 -30.27 -18.16 9.35
CA THR A 161 -29.69 -19.13 8.42
C THR A 161 -29.26 -18.47 7.14
N PHE A 162 -28.20 -18.99 6.51
CA PHE A 162 -27.78 -18.62 5.17
C PHE A 162 -27.11 -19.80 4.49
N GLU A 163 -27.13 -19.77 3.17
CA GLU A 163 -26.50 -20.76 2.30
C GLU A 163 -25.12 -20.26 1.87
N LEU A 164 -24.17 -21.18 1.75
CA LEU A 164 -22.82 -20.94 1.18
C LEU A 164 -22.94 -21.06 -0.35
N ALA A 165 -23.02 -19.96 -1.06
CA ALA A 165 -23.19 -19.94 -2.50
C ALA A 165 -22.13 -20.81 -3.20
N ASP A 166 -22.54 -21.61 -4.17
CA ASP A 166 -21.69 -22.47 -5.02
C ASP A 166 -20.71 -23.35 -4.19
N THR A 167 -21.15 -23.79 -2.99
CA THR A 167 -20.29 -24.58 -2.10
C THR A 167 -20.99 -25.86 -1.67
N ASP A 168 -20.55 -26.98 -2.23
CA ASP A 168 -20.95 -28.33 -1.82
C ASP A 168 -20.19 -28.75 -0.56
N THR A 169 -20.90 -28.91 0.53
CA THR A 169 -20.36 -29.40 1.83
C THR A 169 -20.76 -30.87 2.10
N SER A 170 -21.41 -31.55 1.18
CA SER A 170 -21.94 -32.91 1.36
C SER A 170 -20.86 -33.93 1.66
N THR A 171 -19.67 -33.74 1.10
CA THR A 171 -18.50 -34.62 1.24
C THR A 171 -17.57 -34.23 2.38
N TRP A 172 -17.81 -33.07 3.04
CA TRP A 172 -16.97 -32.61 4.13
C TRP A 172 -17.25 -33.37 5.43
N ASP A 173 -16.32 -33.28 6.38
CA ASP A 173 -16.54 -33.81 7.73
C ASP A 173 -17.77 -33.15 8.38
N ALA A 174 -18.44 -33.85 9.29
CA ALA A 174 -19.58 -33.31 9.98
C ALA A 174 -19.17 -32.21 10.97
N TRP A 175 -19.84 -31.08 10.97
CA TRP A 175 -19.71 -30.08 12.00
C TRP A 175 -20.10 -30.68 13.36
N THR A 176 -19.28 -30.45 14.40
CA THR A 176 -19.52 -30.96 15.75
C THR A 176 -19.84 -29.88 16.75
N SER A 177 -19.12 -28.75 16.70
CA SER A 177 -19.35 -27.61 17.62
C SER A 177 -18.55 -26.37 17.19
N GLY A 178 -18.87 -25.24 17.81
CA GLY A 178 -18.11 -23.99 17.72
C GLY A 178 -18.16 -23.33 16.36
N GLY A 179 -17.32 -22.38 16.19
CA GLY A 179 -17.20 -21.54 14.97
C GLY A 179 -17.96 -20.22 15.09
N THR A 180 -17.46 -19.25 14.35
CA THR A 180 -18.05 -17.92 14.18
C THR A 180 -18.11 -17.55 12.72
N THR A 181 -19.09 -16.73 12.36
CA THR A 181 -19.21 -16.09 11.06
C THR A 181 -19.19 -14.58 11.22
N ALA A 182 -18.46 -13.88 10.37
CA ALA A 182 -18.40 -12.42 10.37
C ALA A 182 -18.50 -11.89 8.95
N ARG A 183 -19.29 -10.83 8.74
CA ARG A 183 -19.43 -10.16 7.44
C ARG A 183 -18.21 -9.29 7.16
N PHE A 184 -17.73 -9.29 5.91
CA PHE A 184 -16.75 -8.32 5.45
C PHE A 184 -17.38 -6.92 5.43
N TYR A 185 -16.78 -5.98 6.15
CA TYR A 185 -17.21 -4.59 6.09
C TYR A 185 -17.11 -4.07 4.66
N THR A 186 -18.21 -3.59 4.13
CA THR A 186 -18.30 -3.13 2.73
C THR A 186 -19.08 -1.82 2.67
N LEU A 187 -18.48 -0.78 2.09
CA LEU A 187 -19.12 0.51 1.83
C LEU A 187 -19.55 0.58 0.37
N VAL A 188 -20.79 0.99 0.11
CA VAL A 188 -21.30 1.22 -1.24
C VAL A 188 -20.69 2.52 -1.78
N THR A 189 -20.23 2.49 -3.02
CA THR A 189 -19.66 3.64 -3.73
C THR A 189 -20.33 3.80 -5.10
N PRO A 190 -20.31 4.99 -5.72
CA PRO A 190 -20.89 5.17 -7.05
C PRO A 190 -19.98 4.71 -8.18
N TYR A 191 -18.70 4.44 -7.94
CA TYR A 191 -17.67 4.27 -8.96
C TYR A 191 -17.75 2.91 -9.63
N ALA A 192 -17.83 2.90 -10.97
CA ALA A 192 -17.72 1.65 -11.74
C ALA A 192 -16.25 1.21 -11.87
N SER A 193 -16.02 -0.10 -12.03
CA SER A 193 -14.65 -0.64 -12.11
C SER A 193 -13.82 -0.04 -13.26
N ALA A 194 -14.47 0.29 -14.39
CA ALA A 194 -13.82 0.92 -15.54
C ALA A 194 -13.31 2.35 -15.24
N ASP A 195 -13.90 3.05 -14.28
CA ASP A 195 -13.61 4.45 -13.94
C ASP A 195 -12.55 4.56 -12.83
N LEU A 196 -12.27 3.48 -12.09
CA LEU A 196 -11.32 3.47 -10.99
C LEU A 196 -9.91 3.99 -11.35
N PRO A 197 -9.35 3.74 -12.53
CA PRO A 197 -8.03 4.28 -12.90
C PRO A 197 -7.97 5.81 -12.89
N LEU A 198 -9.09 6.50 -13.15
CA LEU A 198 -9.18 7.96 -13.15
C LEU A 198 -9.59 8.55 -11.80
N LEU A 199 -9.94 7.72 -10.81
CA LEU A 199 -10.28 8.19 -9.47
C LEU A 199 -9.04 8.77 -8.79
N LYS A 200 -9.05 10.05 -8.46
CA LYS A 200 -7.97 10.76 -7.79
C LYS A 200 -8.37 11.15 -6.38
N PHE A 201 -7.39 11.26 -5.51
CA PHE A 201 -7.66 11.51 -4.11
C PHE A 201 -6.61 12.43 -3.49
N VAL A 202 -7.03 13.13 -2.48
CA VAL A 202 -6.16 13.86 -1.55
C VAL A 202 -6.71 13.67 -0.14
N GLN A 203 -5.84 13.37 0.81
CA GLN A 203 -6.22 13.08 2.19
C GLN A 203 -5.72 14.17 3.13
N SER A 204 -6.56 14.51 4.10
CA SER A 204 -6.20 15.33 5.27
C SER A 204 -6.84 14.70 6.51
N ALA A 205 -6.01 14.24 7.45
CA ALA A 205 -6.44 13.51 8.65
C ALA A 205 -7.43 12.36 8.32
N ASP A 206 -8.60 12.34 8.95
CA ASP A 206 -9.64 11.33 8.77
C ASP A 206 -10.52 11.51 7.51
N THR A 207 -10.22 12.48 6.67
CA THR A 207 -11.03 12.78 5.50
C THR A 207 -10.21 12.72 4.22
N MET A 208 -10.69 11.94 3.26
CA MET A 208 -10.13 11.86 1.91
C MET A 208 -11.12 12.43 0.91
N THR A 209 -10.71 13.46 0.17
CA THR A 209 -11.49 13.98 -0.95
C THR A 209 -11.21 13.18 -2.20
N LEU A 210 -12.25 12.61 -2.79
CA LEU A 210 -12.22 11.83 -4.03
C LEU A 210 -12.72 12.71 -5.17
N ALA A 211 -11.97 12.78 -6.26
CA ALA A 211 -12.27 13.54 -7.47
C ALA A 211 -12.23 12.63 -8.69
N HIS A 212 -13.24 12.76 -9.55
CA HIS A 212 -13.33 12.02 -10.81
C HIS A 212 -14.25 12.82 -11.77
N PRO A 213 -13.89 13.06 -13.03
CA PRO A 213 -14.69 13.90 -13.93
C PRO A 213 -16.10 13.37 -14.21
N GLY A 214 -16.33 12.06 -14.08
CA GLY A 214 -17.63 11.43 -14.28
C GLY A 214 -18.51 11.36 -13.02
N TYR A 215 -18.06 11.86 -11.86
CA TYR A 215 -18.79 11.75 -10.58
C TYR A 215 -18.63 13.03 -9.76
N ALA A 216 -19.69 13.42 -9.04
CA ALA A 216 -19.61 14.52 -8.08
C ALA A 216 -18.50 14.24 -7.05
N PRO A 217 -17.65 15.24 -6.73
CA PRO A 217 -16.59 15.06 -5.75
C PRO A 217 -17.18 14.68 -4.39
N ARG A 218 -16.51 13.77 -3.68
CA ARG A 218 -16.99 13.20 -2.41
C ARG A 218 -15.90 13.22 -1.35
N ASN A 219 -16.34 13.38 -0.11
CA ASN A 219 -15.50 13.11 1.04
C ASN A 219 -15.78 11.71 1.57
N LEU A 220 -14.72 10.92 1.65
CA LEU A 220 -14.67 9.66 2.40
C LEU A 220 -14.11 9.99 3.77
N THR A 221 -14.91 9.79 4.82
CA THR A 221 -14.54 10.10 6.20
C THR A 221 -14.59 8.83 7.04
N ARG A 222 -13.55 8.64 7.86
CA ARG A 222 -13.39 7.54 8.79
C ARG A 222 -13.72 8.01 10.20
N THR A 223 -14.53 7.25 10.95
CA THR A 223 -14.76 7.43 12.39
C THR A 223 -14.44 6.18 13.20
N GLY A 224 -14.13 5.07 12.55
CA GLY A 224 -13.73 3.80 13.17
C GLY A 224 -13.37 2.76 12.12
N HIS A 225 -12.93 1.57 12.54
CA HIS A 225 -12.52 0.50 11.60
C HIS A 225 -13.67 0.08 10.67
N THR A 226 -14.88 -0.04 11.22
CA THR A 226 -16.13 -0.38 10.51
C THR A 226 -17.08 0.81 10.34
N ALA A 227 -16.58 2.04 10.48
CA ALA A 227 -17.41 3.24 10.44
C ALA A 227 -16.83 4.25 9.45
N TRP A 228 -17.29 4.16 8.21
CA TRP A 228 -16.90 5.01 7.09
C TRP A 228 -18.12 5.62 6.42
N THR A 229 -18.00 6.86 5.98
CA THR A 229 -19.05 7.57 5.25
C THR A 229 -18.48 8.13 3.95
N LEU A 230 -19.30 8.11 2.88
CA LEU A 230 -18.95 8.66 1.57
C LEU A 230 -20.04 9.66 1.14
N VAL A 231 -19.78 10.95 1.32
CA VAL A 231 -20.77 12.02 1.11
C VAL A 231 -20.32 12.95 -0.01
N ALA A 232 -21.25 13.29 -0.91
CA ALA A 232 -20.99 14.29 -1.96
C ALA A 232 -20.72 15.66 -1.34
N LEU A 233 -19.73 16.38 -1.89
CA LEU A 233 -19.42 17.72 -1.45
C LEU A 233 -20.49 18.70 -1.91
N VAL A 234 -20.91 19.54 -1.00
CA VAL A 234 -21.77 20.70 -1.28
C VAL A 234 -20.89 21.94 -1.19
N PHE A 235 -20.78 22.67 -2.30
CA PHE A 235 -20.00 23.89 -2.36
C PHE A 235 -20.86 25.09 -2.03
N ALA A 236 -20.84 25.46 -0.77
CA ALA A 236 -21.56 26.61 -0.21
C ALA A 236 -20.82 27.11 1.04
N PRO A 237 -21.05 28.36 1.47
CA PRO A 237 -20.59 28.84 2.76
C PRO A 237 -21.07 27.94 3.88
N GLY A 238 -20.19 27.66 4.86
CA GLY A 238 -20.54 26.94 6.07
C GLY A 238 -21.35 27.79 7.05
N THR A 239 -21.14 29.12 6.99
CA THR A 239 -21.85 30.11 7.81
C THR A 239 -23.23 30.36 7.22
N SER A 240 -24.26 30.12 8.02
CA SER A 240 -25.66 30.34 7.61
C SER A 240 -25.96 31.84 7.54
N ALA A 241 -26.82 32.24 6.61
CA ALA A 241 -27.34 33.58 6.56
C ALA A 241 -28.25 33.86 7.77
N PRO A 242 -28.28 35.09 8.32
CA PRO A 242 -29.23 35.45 9.38
C PRO A 242 -30.67 35.35 8.88
N THR A 243 -31.54 34.98 9.77
CA THR A 243 -32.99 34.80 9.47
C THR A 243 -33.85 35.78 10.26
N GLY A 244 -35.14 35.80 9.99
CA GLY A 244 -36.09 36.63 10.75
C GLY A 244 -35.83 38.12 10.62
N LEU A 245 -35.26 38.59 9.48
CA LEU A 245 -35.09 40.00 9.24
C LEU A 245 -36.45 40.70 9.23
N ALA A 246 -36.55 41.75 10.04
CA ALA A 246 -37.73 42.62 10.07
C ALA A 246 -37.30 44.08 10.20
N SER A 247 -38.06 44.95 9.59
CA SER A 247 -37.89 46.39 9.77
C SER A 247 -38.78 46.90 10.91
N THR A 248 -38.24 47.83 11.71
CA THR A 248 -39.00 48.50 12.73
C THR A 248 -40.06 49.44 12.13
N ASN A 249 -39.93 49.79 10.83
CA ASN A 249 -40.92 50.55 10.07
C ASN A 249 -41.15 49.83 8.70
N PRO A 250 -42.00 48.79 8.67
CA PRO A 250 -42.20 48.00 7.45
C PRO A 250 -42.79 48.81 6.29
N GLY A 251 -42.29 48.55 5.05
CA GLY A 251 -42.72 49.21 3.84
C GLY A 251 -41.91 48.76 2.61
N GLY A 252 -42.03 49.43 1.48
CA GLY A 252 -41.36 49.06 0.24
C GLY A 252 -40.46 50.16 -0.34
N ALA A 253 -40.24 51.28 0.37
CA ALA A 253 -39.40 52.37 -0.16
C ALA A 253 -37.88 52.07 -0.07
N GLN A 254 -37.51 51.25 0.90
CA GLN A 254 -36.12 50.75 1.07
C GLN A 254 -36.11 49.25 1.18
N SER A 255 -34.97 48.62 0.89
CA SER A 255 -34.77 47.18 1.05
C SER A 255 -33.40 46.90 1.60
N TYR A 256 -33.33 45.98 2.58
CA TYR A 256 -32.11 45.59 3.27
C TYR A 256 -31.91 44.06 3.23
N VAL A 257 -30.63 43.64 3.15
CA VAL A 257 -30.18 42.27 3.41
C VAL A 257 -29.04 42.28 4.42
N MET A 258 -28.82 41.21 5.08
CA MET A 258 -27.73 41.05 6.06
C MET A 258 -26.94 39.77 5.81
N THR A 259 -25.68 39.80 6.19
CA THR A 259 -24.82 38.64 6.24
C THR A 259 -24.28 38.47 7.65
N ALA A 260 -23.96 37.23 8.02
CA ALA A 260 -23.28 36.87 9.25
C ALA A 260 -21.79 36.66 8.99
N VAL A 261 -20.94 37.13 9.89
CA VAL A 261 -19.47 36.92 9.82
C VAL A 261 -19.09 35.98 10.96
N ASN A 262 -18.56 34.82 10.62
CA ASN A 262 -18.12 33.81 11.56
C ASN A 262 -16.88 34.30 12.32
N ASP A 263 -16.90 34.22 13.66
CA ASP A 263 -15.85 34.80 14.53
C ASP A 263 -14.52 34.03 14.41
N GLU A 264 -14.57 32.73 14.14
CA GLU A 264 -13.39 31.86 14.09
C GLU A 264 -12.74 31.84 12.70
N SER A 265 -13.56 31.64 11.67
CA SER A 265 -13.06 31.49 10.29
C SER A 265 -13.01 32.80 9.50
N GLY A 266 -13.68 33.86 9.97
CA GLY A 266 -13.87 35.11 9.22
C GLY A 266 -14.78 34.96 7.99
N GLU A 267 -15.40 33.78 7.80
CA GLU A 267 -16.28 33.52 6.67
C GLU A 267 -17.53 34.39 6.73
N GLU A 268 -17.84 35.06 5.66
CA GLU A 268 -19.09 35.82 5.49
C GLU A 268 -20.14 34.96 4.81
N SER A 269 -21.33 34.90 5.40
CA SER A 269 -22.47 34.16 4.86
C SER A 269 -23.00 34.79 3.58
N LEU A 270 -23.83 34.06 2.88
CA LEU A 270 -24.67 34.66 1.83
C LEU A 270 -25.64 35.66 2.43
N ALA A 271 -26.20 36.53 1.58
CA ALA A 271 -27.24 37.46 2.00
C ALA A 271 -28.49 36.75 2.49
N SER A 272 -29.08 37.29 3.52
CA SER A 272 -30.41 36.89 4.01
C SER A 272 -31.52 37.12 2.99
N ALA A 273 -32.73 36.68 3.26
CA ALA A 273 -33.91 37.19 2.60
C ALA A 273 -34.00 38.70 2.81
N ALA A 274 -34.45 39.43 1.78
CA ALA A 274 -34.60 40.86 1.84
C ALA A 274 -35.79 41.29 2.73
N VAL A 275 -35.59 42.38 3.47
CA VAL A 275 -36.67 43.03 4.22
C VAL A 275 -36.89 44.45 3.68
N GLY A 276 -38.14 44.80 3.52
CA GLY A 276 -38.58 46.11 3.11
C GLY A 276 -38.85 47.08 4.28
N ALA A 277 -38.52 48.39 4.07
CA ALA A 277 -38.81 49.45 5.02
C ALA A 277 -39.53 50.60 4.35
N ALA A 278 -40.35 51.38 5.09
CA ALA A 278 -41.13 52.47 4.58
C ALA A 278 -40.33 53.73 4.30
N ASP A 279 -39.20 53.94 4.99
CA ASP A 279 -38.35 55.10 4.86
C ASP A 279 -36.88 54.76 4.98
N ALA A 280 -36.03 55.75 4.83
CA ALA A 280 -34.58 55.64 4.90
C ALA A 280 -34.02 55.66 6.34
N VAL A 281 -34.89 55.87 7.34
CA VAL A 281 -34.52 55.86 8.74
C VAL A 281 -35.26 54.72 9.45
N SER A 282 -34.77 53.53 9.32
CA SER A 282 -35.41 52.32 9.77
C SER A 282 -34.43 51.42 10.55
N GLY A 283 -34.94 50.80 11.61
CA GLY A 283 -34.20 49.79 12.32
C GLY A 283 -34.38 48.42 11.66
N VAL A 284 -33.30 47.65 11.53
CA VAL A 284 -33.31 46.27 11.04
C VAL A 284 -33.01 45.34 12.24
N VAL A 285 -33.94 44.44 12.53
CA VAL A 285 -33.79 43.38 13.53
C VAL A 285 -33.67 42.04 12.84
N PHE A 286 -33.00 41.07 13.47
CA PHE A 286 -32.69 39.77 12.90
C PHE A 286 -32.51 38.72 13.99
N THR A 287 -32.60 37.44 13.60
CA THR A 287 -32.22 36.30 14.45
C THR A 287 -30.73 36.01 14.27
N PRO A 288 -29.94 36.07 15.37
CA PRO A 288 -28.51 35.80 15.32
C PRO A 288 -28.17 34.35 14.92
N VAL A 289 -27.02 34.18 14.30
CA VAL A 289 -26.41 32.90 13.95
C VAL A 289 -25.37 32.53 15.01
N ALA A 290 -25.36 31.29 15.45
CA ALA A 290 -24.36 30.81 16.41
C ALA A 290 -22.94 30.97 15.86
N GLY A 291 -21.99 31.40 16.71
CA GLY A 291 -20.59 31.65 16.32
C GLY A 291 -20.35 32.92 15.50
N CYS A 292 -21.31 33.82 15.46
CA CYS A 292 -21.21 35.10 14.75
C CYS A 292 -21.55 36.25 15.68
N THR A 293 -20.55 37.07 15.99
CA THR A 293 -20.74 38.27 16.82
C THR A 293 -21.15 39.49 16.01
N TYR A 294 -20.72 39.56 14.74
CA TYR A 294 -20.95 40.73 13.87
C TYR A 294 -21.68 40.34 12.59
N TYR A 295 -22.51 41.29 12.11
CA TYR A 295 -23.35 41.17 10.91
C TYR A 295 -23.14 42.40 10.05
N ASN A 296 -22.92 42.21 8.75
CA ASN A 296 -22.86 43.27 7.76
C ASN A 296 -24.27 43.55 7.25
N VAL A 297 -24.63 44.83 7.09
CA VAL A 297 -25.92 45.30 6.62
C VAL A 297 -25.74 45.99 5.29
N TYR A 298 -26.55 45.59 4.35
CA TYR A 298 -26.55 46.11 2.97
C TYR A 298 -27.91 46.66 2.60
N LYS A 299 -27.91 47.79 1.90
CA LYS A 299 -29.10 48.51 1.46
C LYS A 299 -29.17 48.49 -0.04
N HIS A 300 -30.36 48.24 -0.56
CA HIS A 300 -30.61 48.25 -2.02
C HIS A 300 -30.55 49.65 -2.63
N LYS A 301 -29.83 49.78 -3.75
CA LYS A 301 -29.80 50.97 -4.58
C LYS A 301 -29.53 50.60 -6.03
N ASN A 302 -30.35 51.04 -6.97
CA ASN A 302 -30.15 50.82 -8.41
C ASN A 302 -29.93 49.35 -8.82
N GLY A 303 -30.64 48.41 -8.19
CA GLY A 303 -30.54 47.00 -8.49
C GLY A 303 -29.44 46.25 -7.71
N ILE A 304 -28.64 46.92 -6.85
CA ILE A 304 -27.51 46.37 -6.12
C ILE A 304 -27.69 46.60 -4.63
N TYR A 305 -27.31 45.64 -3.80
CA TYR A 305 -27.20 45.81 -2.36
C TYR A 305 -25.78 46.27 -1.99
N GLY A 306 -25.63 47.52 -1.55
CA GLY A 306 -24.36 48.09 -1.11
C GLY A 306 -24.23 48.13 0.40
N PHE A 307 -23.01 48.04 0.93
CA PHE A 307 -22.69 48.05 2.36
C PHE A 307 -23.06 49.39 2.99
N ILE A 308 -23.74 49.31 4.18
CA ILE A 308 -24.10 50.54 4.95
C ILE A 308 -23.60 50.52 6.37
N GLY A 309 -23.11 49.38 6.86
CA GLY A 309 -22.57 49.29 8.20
C GLY A 309 -22.57 47.91 8.81
N ARG A 310 -22.08 47.79 9.99
CA ARG A 310 -21.97 46.55 10.77
C ARG A 310 -22.71 46.67 12.10
N VAL A 311 -23.37 45.57 12.48
CA VAL A 311 -24.10 45.52 13.76
C VAL A 311 -23.64 44.31 14.58
N LYS A 312 -23.67 44.40 15.89
CA LYS A 312 -23.37 43.33 16.82
C LYS A 312 -24.61 42.45 17.05
N SER A 313 -24.38 41.18 17.30
CA SER A 313 -25.41 40.21 17.70
C SER A 313 -26.29 40.72 18.84
N GLY A 314 -27.58 40.57 18.72
CA GLY A 314 -28.57 41.04 19.72
C GLY A 314 -28.84 42.55 19.70
N SER A 315 -28.25 43.31 18.76
CA SER A 315 -28.53 44.74 18.59
C SER A 315 -29.35 45.00 17.33
N THR A 316 -30.14 46.07 17.33
CA THR A 316 -30.82 46.57 16.14
C THR A 316 -29.88 47.45 15.34
N PHE A 317 -29.77 47.24 14.03
CA PHE A 317 -29.09 48.21 13.15
C PHE A 317 -30.07 49.35 12.82
N THR A 318 -29.68 50.56 13.04
CA THR A 318 -30.48 51.73 12.67
C THR A 318 -29.83 52.42 11.48
N ASP A 319 -30.50 52.45 10.32
CA ASP A 319 -30.10 53.23 9.19
C ASP A 319 -30.52 54.71 9.41
N THR A 320 -29.53 55.58 9.34
CA THR A 320 -29.73 57.04 9.45
C THR A 320 -29.67 57.70 8.05
N ASN A 321 -30.19 57.03 7.03
CA ASN A 321 -30.12 57.38 5.63
C ASN A 321 -28.69 57.29 5.04
N ILE A 322 -27.96 56.27 5.45
CA ILE A 322 -26.61 56.02 4.97
C ILE A 322 -26.68 55.70 3.48
N ALA A 323 -25.84 56.35 2.69
CA ALA A 323 -25.71 56.03 1.25
C ALA A 323 -25.00 54.66 1.12
N PRO A 324 -25.59 53.71 0.41
CA PRO A 324 -24.96 52.42 0.26
C PRO A 324 -23.70 52.49 -0.62
N ASP A 325 -22.64 51.86 -0.12
CA ASP A 325 -21.44 51.62 -0.91
C ASP A 325 -21.71 50.46 -1.89
N THR A 326 -22.06 50.76 -3.12
CA THR A 326 -22.36 49.76 -4.13
C THR A 326 -21.11 49.08 -4.70
N SER A 327 -19.91 49.52 -4.31
CA SER A 327 -18.68 48.83 -4.62
C SER A 327 -18.37 47.70 -3.57
N ASP A 328 -19.03 47.67 -2.43
CA ASP A 328 -18.93 46.60 -1.42
C ASP A 328 -20.31 45.90 -1.32
N THR A 329 -20.41 44.72 -1.89
CA THR A 329 -21.66 43.95 -2.00
C THR A 329 -21.56 42.66 -1.18
N PRO A 330 -22.70 42.03 -0.79
CA PRO A 330 -22.68 40.75 -0.12
C PRO A 330 -22.02 39.65 -0.98
N PRO A 331 -21.43 38.62 -0.38
CA PRO A 331 -20.80 37.53 -1.12
C PRO A 331 -21.76 36.87 -2.12
N ILE A 332 -21.23 36.60 -3.33
CA ILE A 332 -21.94 35.94 -4.40
C ILE A 332 -21.61 34.46 -4.40
N GLN A 333 -22.63 33.62 -4.24
CA GLN A 333 -22.47 32.17 -4.27
C GLN A 333 -21.99 31.73 -5.66
N ARG A 334 -20.95 30.91 -5.65
CA ARG A 334 -20.50 30.18 -6.82
C ARG A 334 -20.40 28.70 -6.47
N ASN A 335 -20.96 27.87 -7.34
CA ASN A 335 -20.71 26.44 -7.32
C ASN A 335 -20.24 26.03 -8.73
N PRO A 336 -18.93 25.98 -8.98
CA PRO A 336 -18.40 25.59 -10.28
C PRO A 336 -18.59 24.10 -10.60
N PHE A 337 -19.06 23.29 -9.65
CA PHE A 337 -19.15 21.83 -9.74
C PHE A 337 -20.58 21.32 -9.58
N ALA A 338 -21.56 22.07 -10.07
CA ALA A 338 -22.98 21.85 -9.79
C ALA A 338 -23.60 20.67 -10.56
N ALA A 339 -23.08 20.29 -11.71
CA ALA A 339 -23.70 19.32 -12.61
C ALA A 339 -22.68 18.41 -13.31
N ALA A 340 -23.17 17.40 -13.98
CA ALA A 340 -22.36 16.54 -14.83
C ALA A 340 -21.62 17.33 -15.91
N GLY A 341 -20.34 17.01 -16.13
CA GLY A 341 -19.43 17.75 -17.00
C GLY A 341 -18.73 18.95 -16.32
N ASP A 342 -19.20 19.35 -15.11
CA ASP A 342 -18.57 20.38 -14.30
C ASP A 342 -17.79 19.78 -13.11
N TRP A 343 -17.75 18.45 -12.95
CA TRP A 343 -17.07 17.81 -11.84
C TRP A 343 -15.55 17.80 -12.02
N PRO A 344 -14.77 18.07 -10.93
CA PRO A 344 -13.33 18.20 -11.03
C PRO A 344 -12.65 16.85 -11.20
N GLY A 345 -11.61 16.81 -12.02
CA GLY A 345 -10.82 15.60 -12.27
C GLY A 345 -9.66 15.39 -11.31
N CYS A 346 -9.24 16.41 -10.54
CA CYS A 346 -8.21 16.30 -9.51
C CYS A 346 -8.35 17.40 -8.46
N SER A 347 -7.76 17.17 -7.30
CA SER A 347 -7.74 18.10 -6.16
C SER A 347 -6.42 18.00 -5.41
N THR A 348 -6.01 19.08 -4.72
CA THR A 348 -4.89 19.12 -3.79
C THR A 348 -5.07 20.23 -2.76
N TRP A 349 -4.23 20.21 -1.71
CA TRP A 349 -4.13 21.27 -0.71
C TRP A 349 -2.91 22.13 -1.00
N HIS A 350 -3.05 23.44 -0.99
CA HIS A 350 -1.94 24.38 -1.13
C HIS A 350 -2.34 25.76 -0.58
N ASP A 351 -1.45 26.39 0.19
CA ASP A 351 -1.62 27.75 0.78
C ASP A 351 -2.96 27.95 1.50
N GLY A 352 -3.34 26.99 2.37
CA GLY A 352 -4.56 27.08 3.17
C GLY A 352 -5.86 27.04 2.34
N ARG A 353 -5.80 26.58 1.10
CA ARG A 353 -6.92 26.41 0.19
C ARG A 353 -6.99 24.98 -0.34
N GLN A 354 -8.19 24.51 -0.66
CA GLN A 354 -8.37 23.31 -1.46
C GLN A 354 -8.49 23.70 -2.93
N TRP A 355 -7.59 23.17 -3.73
CA TRP A 355 -7.52 23.40 -5.17
C TRP A 355 -8.18 22.23 -5.91
N TYR A 356 -8.91 22.58 -6.96
CA TYR A 356 -9.54 21.67 -7.90
C TYR A 356 -9.14 22.05 -9.31
N ALA A 357 -9.07 21.07 -10.20
CA ALA A 357 -8.78 21.38 -11.59
C ALA A 357 -9.43 20.38 -12.54
N ARG A 358 -9.53 20.82 -13.77
CA ARG A 358 -10.08 20.07 -14.89
C ARG A 358 -11.52 19.66 -14.68
N THR A 359 -12.39 20.21 -15.46
CA THR A 359 -13.72 19.64 -15.71
C THR A 359 -13.82 19.32 -17.21
N ASP A 360 -14.84 18.58 -17.62
CA ASP A 360 -15.01 18.30 -19.06
C ASP A 360 -15.29 19.58 -19.86
N LYS A 361 -15.98 20.58 -19.24
CA LYS A 361 -16.23 21.89 -19.84
C LYS A 361 -15.06 22.87 -19.71
N GLY A 362 -14.21 22.70 -18.68
CA GLY A 362 -13.05 23.56 -18.41
C GLY A 362 -11.77 22.76 -18.19
N PRO A 363 -11.22 22.07 -19.22
CA PRO A 363 -10.10 21.16 -19.05
C PRO A 363 -8.79 21.82 -18.58
N GLN A 364 -8.66 23.13 -18.81
CA GLN A 364 -7.48 23.93 -18.46
C GLN A 364 -7.71 24.89 -17.29
N THR A 365 -8.84 24.76 -16.59
CA THR A 365 -9.22 25.68 -15.52
C THR A 365 -8.89 25.11 -14.15
N LEU A 366 -8.38 25.98 -13.28
CA LEU A 366 -8.14 25.75 -11.87
C LEU A 366 -9.14 26.55 -11.04
N TRP A 367 -9.58 25.97 -9.94
CA TRP A 367 -10.42 26.61 -8.94
C TRP A 367 -9.77 26.40 -7.57
N ALA A 368 -9.77 27.44 -6.74
CA ALA A 368 -9.40 27.31 -5.33
C ALA A 368 -10.54 27.81 -4.44
N SER A 369 -10.74 27.13 -3.34
CA SER A 369 -11.69 27.56 -2.30
C SER A 369 -11.29 28.90 -1.67
N GLN A 370 -12.17 29.50 -0.92
CA GLN A 370 -11.78 30.54 0.04
C GLN A 370 -10.71 30.02 1.01
N SER A 371 -9.86 30.94 1.51
CA SER A 371 -8.87 30.63 2.53
C SER A 371 -9.54 30.07 3.78
N ALA A 372 -9.05 28.92 4.30
CA ALA A 372 -9.56 28.20 5.46
C ALA A 372 -11.01 27.67 5.34
N ASN A 373 -11.76 28.00 4.28
CA ASN A 373 -13.16 27.58 4.04
C ASN A 373 -13.24 26.71 2.79
N PHE A 374 -12.82 25.45 2.92
CA PHE A 374 -12.50 24.53 1.81
C PHE A 374 -13.69 24.12 0.93
N LYS A 375 -14.93 24.36 1.36
CA LYS A 375 -16.15 24.10 0.59
C LYS A 375 -16.79 25.40 0.04
N ASN A 376 -16.23 26.55 0.37
CA ASN A 376 -16.75 27.83 -0.06
C ASN A 376 -16.03 28.33 -1.31
N MET A 377 -16.76 28.46 -2.42
CA MET A 377 -16.28 28.97 -3.72
C MET A 377 -16.84 30.37 -4.02
N SER A 378 -17.42 31.05 -3.03
CA SER A 378 -18.00 32.38 -3.17
C SER A 378 -16.91 33.44 -3.38
N VAL A 379 -17.30 34.53 -4.00
CA VAL A 379 -16.46 35.70 -4.24
C VAL A 379 -17.18 36.94 -3.72
N SER A 380 -16.41 37.92 -3.34
CA SER A 380 -16.90 39.24 -2.89
C SER A 380 -16.67 40.30 -3.94
N GLU A 381 -17.37 41.42 -3.80
CA GLU A 381 -17.15 42.61 -4.57
C GLU A 381 -17.10 43.79 -3.58
N PRO A 382 -15.96 44.42 -3.39
CA PRO A 382 -14.67 44.18 -4.05
C PRO A 382 -14.05 42.84 -3.69
N THR A 383 -13.28 42.28 -4.64
CA THR A 383 -12.57 41.01 -4.43
C THR A 383 -11.62 41.09 -3.24
N ARG A 384 -11.73 40.15 -2.29
CA ARG A 384 -10.89 40.04 -1.10
C ARG A 384 -9.77 38.99 -1.32
N ASP A 385 -8.68 39.12 -0.61
CA ASP A 385 -7.57 38.15 -0.68
C ASP A 385 -7.98 36.75 -0.25
N SER A 386 -8.99 36.62 0.61
CA SER A 386 -9.55 35.36 1.07
C SER A 386 -10.51 34.69 0.07
N ASP A 387 -11.01 35.39 -0.93
CA ASP A 387 -12.00 34.88 -1.88
C ASP A 387 -11.51 33.70 -2.71
N ALA A 388 -12.46 32.97 -3.25
CA ALA A 388 -12.21 31.87 -4.16
C ALA A 388 -11.50 32.33 -5.44
N ILE A 389 -10.63 31.47 -5.99
CA ILE A 389 -9.82 31.76 -7.17
C ILE A 389 -10.33 30.93 -8.33
N THR A 390 -10.45 31.54 -9.51
CA THR A 390 -10.66 30.85 -10.78
C THR A 390 -9.62 31.35 -11.79
N ARG A 391 -8.85 30.44 -12.38
CA ARG A 391 -7.84 30.76 -13.39
C ARG A 391 -7.84 29.71 -14.49
N THR A 392 -7.69 30.13 -15.72
CA THR A 392 -7.57 29.24 -16.89
C THR A 392 -6.19 29.38 -17.49
N ILE A 393 -5.55 28.27 -17.80
CA ILE A 393 -4.25 28.25 -18.49
C ILE A 393 -4.51 28.71 -19.95
N ALA A 394 -3.85 29.78 -20.36
CA ALA A 394 -3.83 30.21 -21.75
C ALA A 394 -2.64 29.57 -22.46
N SER A 395 -2.86 28.52 -23.22
CA SER A 395 -1.83 27.88 -24.05
C SER A 395 -2.26 27.76 -25.51
N ARG A 396 -1.29 27.47 -26.39
CA ARG A 396 -1.55 27.27 -27.83
C ARG A 396 -2.44 26.06 -28.11
N GLU A 397 -2.37 25.04 -27.23
CA GLU A 397 -3.07 23.79 -27.35
C GLU A 397 -3.95 23.57 -26.13
N VAL A 398 -5.08 22.89 -26.32
CA VAL A 398 -5.94 22.50 -25.21
C VAL A 398 -5.32 21.27 -24.54
N ASN A 399 -4.56 21.53 -23.50
CA ASN A 399 -3.90 20.50 -22.70
C ASN A 399 -4.64 20.33 -21.37
N GLU A 400 -5.37 19.24 -21.20
CA GLU A 400 -6.11 18.98 -19.97
C GLU A 400 -5.19 18.90 -18.74
N ILE A 401 -5.60 19.53 -17.65
CA ILE A 401 -4.91 19.39 -16.37
C ILE A 401 -5.17 17.98 -15.82
N ARG A 402 -4.09 17.26 -15.52
CA ARG A 402 -4.17 15.90 -15.00
C ARG A 402 -3.91 15.82 -13.53
N PHE A 403 -2.94 16.56 -13.00
CA PHE A 403 -2.59 16.56 -11.59
C PHE A 403 -2.20 17.95 -11.09
N LEU A 404 -2.44 18.16 -9.81
CA LEU A 404 -1.95 19.27 -9.02
C LEU A 404 -1.01 18.70 -7.95
N LEU A 405 0.16 19.32 -7.77
CA LEU A 405 1.14 18.90 -6.78
C LEU A 405 1.63 20.09 -5.99
N SER A 406 1.42 20.04 -4.68
CA SER A 406 1.87 21.08 -3.74
C SER A 406 3.33 20.82 -3.34
N LEU A 407 4.21 21.72 -3.71
CA LEU A 407 5.59 21.83 -3.24
C LEU A 407 5.83 23.26 -2.77
N ASN A 408 7.00 23.86 -3.02
CA ASN A 408 7.27 25.28 -2.76
C ASN A 408 6.37 26.24 -3.60
N SER A 409 5.74 25.69 -4.60
CA SER A 409 4.69 26.32 -5.41
C SER A 409 3.73 25.23 -5.85
N LEU A 410 2.56 25.61 -6.28
CA LEU A 410 1.60 24.68 -6.85
C LEU A 410 2.03 24.32 -8.27
N LEU A 411 2.51 23.09 -8.47
CA LEU A 411 2.79 22.55 -9.79
C LEU A 411 1.49 22.03 -10.42
N VAL A 412 1.26 22.42 -11.67
CA VAL A 412 0.11 22.02 -12.45
C VAL A 412 0.59 21.20 -13.64
N PHE A 413 0.29 19.92 -13.61
CA PHE A 413 0.67 18.99 -14.66
C PHE A 413 -0.48 18.83 -15.66
N THR A 414 -0.18 19.09 -16.92
CA THR A 414 -1.13 18.92 -18.02
C THR A 414 -0.73 17.76 -18.93
N SER A 415 -1.59 17.41 -19.86
CA SER A 415 -1.29 16.42 -20.90
C SER A 415 -0.12 16.79 -21.81
N GLY A 416 0.23 18.08 -21.94
CA GLY A 416 1.27 18.57 -22.82
C GLY A 416 2.33 19.45 -22.18
N GLY A 417 2.31 19.67 -20.87
CA GLY A 417 3.33 20.49 -20.21
C GLY A 417 3.15 20.63 -18.71
N GLU A 418 4.16 21.16 -18.07
CA GLU A 418 4.24 21.45 -16.63
C GLU A 418 4.17 22.97 -16.42
N TRP A 419 3.35 23.39 -15.47
CA TRP A 419 3.13 24.80 -15.13
C TRP A 419 3.35 25.02 -13.64
N LYS A 420 3.77 26.23 -13.29
CA LYS A 420 3.87 26.72 -11.91
C LYS A 420 2.77 27.74 -11.67
N CYS A 421 1.95 27.51 -10.64
CA CYS A 421 1.02 28.49 -10.10
C CYS A 421 1.61 29.07 -8.81
N TRP A 422 1.74 30.38 -8.71
CA TRP A 422 2.39 31.07 -7.60
C TRP A 422 1.95 32.52 -7.49
N ALA A 423 2.30 33.17 -6.40
CA ALA A 423 1.92 34.57 -6.11
C ALA A 423 2.85 35.64 -6.74
N GLY A 424 3.82 35.24 -7.57
CA GLY A 424 4.83 36.15 -8.13
C GLY A 424 6.09 36.27 -7.27
N SER A 425 6.04 35.94 -5.98
CA SER A 425 7.12 35.83 -5.01
C SER A 425 6.98 34.50 -4.25
N GLN A 426 8.09 33.93 -3.76
CA GLN A 426 8.07 32.70 -2.95
C GLN A 426 7.57 32.92 -1.52
N SER A 427 7.56 34.14 -1.06
CA SER A 427 7.12 34.51 0.29
C SER A 427 5.63 34.86 0.36
N ASP A 428 4.99 35.09 -0.76
CA ASP A 428 3.60 35.54 -0.81
C ASP A 428 2.64 34.35 -0.95
N VAL A 429 1.51 34.46 -0.26
CA VAL A 429 0.39 33.51 -0.36
C VAL A 429 -0.38 33.82 -1.66
N ILE A 430 -0.88 32.79 -2.31
CA ILE A 430 -1.67 32.92 -3.54
C ILE A 430 -3.05 33.53 -3.21
N THR A 431 -3.33 34.70 -3.81
CA THR A 431 -4.60 35.41 -3.69
C THR A 431 -5.28 35.57 -5.06
N PRO A 432 -6.56 35.95 -5.15
CA PRO A 432 -7.20 36.23 -6.41
C PRO A 432 -6.48 37.31 -7.26
N ALA A 433 -5.85 38.28 -6.60
CA ALA A 433 -5.20 39.42 -7.27
C ALA A 433 -3.81 39.08 -7.83
N ASN A 434 -3.05 38.20 -7.14
CA ASN A 434 -1.64 37.95 -7.49
C ASN A 434 -1.37 36.60 -8.15
N THR A 435 -2.40 35.76 -8.36
CA THR A 435 -2.25 34.41 -8.97
C THR A 435 -1.63 34.50 -10.37
N SER A 436 -0.45 33.90 -10.53
CA SER A 436 0.30 33.82 -11.79
C SER A 436 0.51 32.38 -12.22
N LEU A 437 0.35 32.10 -13.51
CA LEU A 437 0.59 30.80 -14.13
C LEU A 437 1.74 30.92 -15.14
N LYS A 438 2.83 30.18 -14.95
CA LYS A 438 3.99 30.19 -15.84
C LYS A 438 4.36 28.78 -16.30
N PRO A 439 4.63 28.56 -17.61
CA PRO A 439 5.11 27.26 -18.08
C PRO A 439 6.50 26.97 -17.52
N GLN A 440 6.76 25.70 -17.20
CA GLN A 440 8.05 25.20 -16.73
C GLN A 440 8.64 24.14 -17.68
N GLY A 441 7.80 23.43 -18.41
CA GLY A 441 8.18 22.42 -19.37
C GLY A 441 7.06 22.09 -20.35
N TYR A 442 7.40 21.35 -21.40
CA TYR A 442 6.49 20.95 -22.48
C TYR A 442 6.46 19.43 -22.68
N THR A 443 6.64 18.66 -21.60
CA THR A 443 6.64 17.19 -21.68
C THR A 443 5.25 16.61 -21.42
N GLY A 444 4.55 17.13 -20.42
CA GLY A 444 3.27 16.63 -19.95
C GLY A 444 3.36 15.33 -19.13
N ILE A 445 2.25 14.96 -18.50
CA ILE A 445 2.12 13.79 -17.62
C ILE A 445 1.09 12.80 -18.15
N SER A 446 1.23 11.51 -17.83
CA SER A 446 0.22 10.46 -18.03
C SER A 446 -0.93 10.58 -17.02
N GLN A 447 -1.78 9.55 -16.89
CA GLN A 447 -2.80 9.47 -15.82
C GLN A 447 -2.25 8.88 -14.51
N VAL A 448 -0.96 8.52 -14.46
CA VAL A 448 -0.29 8.04 -13.25
C VAL A 448 0.05 9.23 -12.35
N PRO A 449 -0.32 9.22 -11.05
CA PRO A 449 -0.10 10.35 -10.15
C PRO A 449 1.40 10.62 -9.95
N PRO A 450 1.83 11.90 -9.89
CA PRO A 450 3.22 12.22 -9.58
C PRO A 450 3.56 11.82 -8.14
N ILE A 451 4.81 11.41 -7.92
CA ILE A 451 5.36 11.05 -6.61
C ILE A 451 6.35 12.12 -6.16
N VAL A 452 6.24 12.55 -4.91
CA VAL A 452 7.24 13.40 -4.27
C VAL A 452 8.30 12.54 -3.59
N SER A 453 9.57 12.76 -3.95
CA SER A 453 10.72 12.15 -3.30
C SER A 453 11.75 13.26 -3.01
N GLY A 454 11.96 13.55 -1.72
CA GLY A 454 12.73 14.73 -1.32
C GLY A 454 12.13 16.02 -1.88
N ASN A 455 12.94 16.80 -2.57
CA ASN A 455 12.55 18.05 -3.22
C ASN A 455 12.22 17.88 -4.73
N SER A 456 12.08 16.66 -5.19
CA SER A 456 11.81 16.33 -6.60
C SER A 456 10.42 15.72 -6.77
N ALA A 457 9.82 15.96 -7.92
CA ALA A 457 8.61 15.30 -8.36
C ALA A 457 8.93 14.28 -9.46
N LEU A 458 8.72 13.01 -9.19
CA LEU A 458 8.78 11.96 -10.21
C LEU A 458 7.44 11.90 -10.94
N PHE A 459 7.47 11.84 -12.25
CA PHE A 459 6.25 11.71 -13.06
C PHE A 459 6.48 10.89 -14.33
N VAL A 460 5.41 10.28 -14.81
CA VAL A 460 5.40 9.46 -16.02
C VAL A 460 4.91 10.32 -17.19
N THR A 461 5.65 10.32 -18.30
CA THR A 461 5.27 11.10 -19.50
C THR A 461 3.96 10.58 -20.13
N PRO A 462 3.29 11.35 -21.00
CA PRO A 462 2.00 10.97 -21.60
C PRO A 462 2.02 9.63 -22.33
N SER A 463 3.18 9.22 -22.87
CA SER A 463 3.35 7.93 -23.53
C SER A 463 3.33 6.74 -22.56
N GLY A 464 3.41 6.98 -21.24
CA GLY A 464 3.53 5.93 -20.22
C GLY A 464 4.90 5.24 -20.17
N ARG A 465 5.87 5.66 -21.01
CA ARG A 465 7.12 4.91 -21.26
C ARG A 465 8.38 5.57 -20.70
N LYS A 466 8.27 6.77 -20.17
CA LYS A 466 9.42 7.49 -19.61
C LYS A 466 9.07 8.02 -18.24
N VAL A 467 10.03 7.96 -17.35
CA VAL A 467 9.94 8.55 -16.02
C VAL A 467 10.88 9.74 -15.96
N ARG A 468 10.36 10.88 -15.52
CA ARG A 468 11.14 12.09 -15.35
C ARG A 468 11.20 12.50 -13.88
N ASP A 469 12.34 13.05 -13.52
CA ASP A 469 12.59 13.70 -12.23
C ASP A 469 12.55 15.21 -12.43
N LEU A 470 11.52 15.88 -11.97
CA LEU A 470 11.36 17.32 -12.02
C LEU A 470 11.81 17.93 -10.69
N ALA A 471 12.85 18.75 -10.75
CA ALA A 471 13.37 19.47 -9.59
C ALA A 471 13.60 20.94 -9.93
N TYR A 472 13.48 21.81 -8.90
CA TYR A 472 13.79 23.21 -9.05
C TYR A 472 15.32 23.39 -9.13
N ASP A 473 15.76 24.09 -10.18
CA ASP A 473 17.16 24.44 -10.40
C ASP A 473 17.31 25.98 -10.26
N LEU A 474 18.02 26.39 -9.21
CA LEU A 474 18.26 27.78 -8.90
C LEU A 474 19.13 28.47 -9.98
N GLY A 475 20.00 27.72 -10.68
CA GLY A 475 20.89 28.25 -11.70
C GLY A 475 20.17 28.81 -12.92
N VAL A 476 18.98 28.28 -13.20
CA VAL A 476 18.13 28.71 -14.34
C VAL A 476 16.77 29.24 -13.89
N ASP A 477 16.56 29.35 -12.58
CA ASP A 477 15.29 29.80 -11.95
C ASP A 477 14.04 29.10 -12.53
N SER A 478 14.16 27.81 -12.73
CA SER A 478 13.06 27.01 -13.28
C SER A 478 13.09 25.56 -12.83
N TRP A 479 11.95 24.89 -12.99
CA TRP A 479 11.85 23.46 -12.78
C TRP A 479 12.41 22.71 -14.00
N GLN A 480 13.43 21.86 -13.76
CA GLN A 480 14.13 21.07 -14.77
C GLN A 480 13.82 19.59 -14.64
N GLY A 481 13.51 18.94 -15.77
CA GLY A 481 13.19 17.51 -15.81
C GLY A 481 14.29 16.67 -16.43
N LYS A 482 14.75 15.60 -15.74
CA LYS A 482 15.72 14.61 -16.21
C LYS A 482 15.01 13.27 -16.45
N ASP A 483 15.34 12.59 -17.56
CA ASP A 483 14.87 11.23 -17.81
C ASP A 483 15.67 10.24 -16.97
N VAL A 484 15.01 9.60 -15.99
CA VAL A 484 15.64 8.64 -15.08
C VAL A 484 15.42 7.18 -15.50
N GLY A 485 14.69 6.95 -16.58
CA GLY A 485 14.45 5.64 -17.18
C GLY A 485 15.36 5.34 -18.39
N ILE A 486 16.16 6.30 -18.86
CA ILE A 486 16.90 6.19 -20.13
C ILE A 486 17.87 4.99 -20.18
N LEU A 487 18.52 4.66 -19.06
CA LEU A 487 19.46 3.54 -18.98
C LEU A 487 18.78 2.17 -19.02
N ALA A 488 17.49 2.11 -18.64
CA ALA A 488 16.69 0.90 -18.61
C ALA A 488 15.52 0.96 -19.62
N SER A 489 15.72 1.63 -20.76
CA SER A 489 14.67 1.90 -21.76
C SER A 489 13.95 0.64 -22.26
N HIS A 490 14.67 -0.50 -22.35
CA HIS A 490 14.11 -1.80 -22.77
C HIS A 490 12.95 -2.28 -21.86
N LEU A 491 12.92 -1.86 -20.61
CA LEU A 491 11.83 -2.22 -19.69
C LEU A 491 10.48 -1.58 -20.07
N PHE A 492 10.52 -0.55 -20.92
CA PHE A 492 9.37 0.23 -21.34
C PHE A 492 9.05 0.10 -22.83
N GLU A 493 9.80 -0.69 -23.59
CA GLU A 493 9.57 -0.92 -25.02
C GLU A 493 8.25 -1.66 -25.23
N GLY A 494 7.29 -1.00 -25.90
CA GLY A 494 5.96 -1.54 -26.13
C GLY A 494 5.04 -1.58 -24.91
N MET A 495 5.51 -1.20 -23.73
CA MET A 495 4.80 -1.27 -22.46
C MET A 495 4.65 0.10 -21.81
N GLN A 496 3.68 0.24 -20.90
CA GLN A 496 3.39 1.48 -20.18
C GLN A 496 3.37 1.24 -18.68
N ILE A 497 3.69 2.25 -17.90
CA ILE A 497 3.42 2.28 -16.46
C ILE A 497 1.95 2.70 -16.29
N GLU A 498 1.16 1.87 -15.61
CA GLU A 498 -0.26 2.12 -15.33
C GLU A 498 -0.51 2.69 -13.94
N GLU A 499 0.27 2.22 -12.96
CA GLU A 499 0.15 2.63 -11.57
C GLU A 499 1.51 2.52 -10.88
N TRP A 500 1.72 3.29 -9.84
CA TRP A 500 2.90 3.14 -9.00
C TRP A 500 2.65 3.59 -7.56
N ALA A 501 3.53 3.12 -6.64
CA ALA A 501 3.52 3.50 -5.25
C ALA A 501 4.96 3.64 -4.73
N HIS A 502 5.21 4.57 -3.82
CA HIS A 502 6.53 4.81 -3.25
C HIS A 502 6.62 4.19 -1.85
N ALA A 503 7.39 3.12 -1.71
CA ALA A 503 7.81 2.58 -0.42
C ALA A 503 9.07 3.34 0.03
N ARG A 504 8.89 4.29 0.96
CA ARG A 504 9.97 5.20 1.40
C ARG A 504 11.00 4.50 2.25
N ASP A 505 10.55 3.72 3.22
CA ASP A 505 11.39 3.05 4.20
C ASP A 505 11.35 1.52 4.02
N PRO A 506 12.52 0.83 4.12
CA PRO A 506 13.86 1.33 4.39
C PRO A 506 14.68 1.72 3.15
N ASP A 507 14.29 1.30 1.94
CA ASP A 507 15.16 1.32 0.74
C ASP A 507 14.77 2.37 -0.31
N SER A 508 13.71 3.16 -0.10
CA SER A 508 13.20 4.18 -1.04
C SER A 508 12.97 3.64 -2.45
N ILE A 509 12.06 2.67 -2.58
CA ILE A 509 11.74 2.03 -3.85
C ILE A 509 10.40 2.51 -4.37
N VAL A 510 10.35 2.98 -5.60
CA VAL A 510 9.11 3.23 -6.34
C VAL A 510 8.74 1.94 -7.08
N TRP A 511 7.63 1.35 -6.68
CA TRP A 511 7.09 0.14 -7.28
C TRP A 511 6.11 0.48 -8.38
N CYS A 512 6.36 0.03 -9.61
CA CYS A 512 5.58 0.38 -10.79
C CYS A 512 4.88 -0.85 -11.36
N VAL A 513 3.59 -0.73 -11.63
CA VAL A 513 2.80 -1.73 -12.36
C VAL A 513 2.91 -1.43 -13.85
N ARG A 514 3.42 -2.37 -14.61
CA ARG A 514 3.54 -2.29 -16.05
C ARG A 514 2.29 -2.89 -16.72
N SER A 515 1.94 -2.44 -17.90
CA SER A 515 0.71 -2.81 -18.62
C SER A 515 0.55 -4.31 -18.94
N ASP A 516 1.64 -5.08 -18.88
CA ASP A 516 1.62 -6.56 -18.98
C ASP A 516 1.51 -7.26 -17.61
N GLY A 517 1.43 -6.51 -16.52
CA GLY A 517 1.36 -7.03 -15.16
C GLY A 517 2.70 -7.33 -14.51
N MET A 518 3.83 -7.01 -15.16
CA MET A 518 5.16 -7.06 -14.54
C MET A 518 5.28 -5.94 -13.50
N LEU A 519 5.77 -6.28 -12.32
CA LEU A 519 6.13 -5.29 -11.31
C LEU A 519 7.58 -4.83 -11.54
N LEU A 520 7.82 -3.52 -11.61
CA LEU A 520 9.16 -2.95 -11.65
C LEU A 520 9.48 -2.28 -10.32
N GLY A 521 10.72 -2.43 -9.87
CA GLY A 521 11.27 -1.69 -8.74
C GLY A 521 12.22 -0.61 -9.24
N PHE A 522 12.04 0.61 -8.78
CA PHE A 522 12.93 1.73 -9.06
C PHE A 522 13.48 2.28 -7.75
N THR A 523 14.73 1.92 -7.43
CA THR A 523 15.44 2.52 -6.29
C THR A 523 15.93 3.90 -6.70
N TYR A 524 15.39 4.93 -6.02
CA TYR A 524 15.66 6.32 -6.33
C TYR A 524 16.22 7.05 -5.11
N LEU A 525 17.47 7.48 -5.22
CA LEU A 525 18.15 8.34 -4.24
C LEU A 525 19.04 9.33 -4.98
N LYS A 526 18.53 10.54 -5.18
CA LYS A 526 19.17 11.57 -6.02
C LYS A 526 20.50 12.04 -5.45
N GLU A 527 20.60 12.15 -4.14
CA GLU A 527 21.78 12.64 -3.42
C GLU A 527 23.02 11.72 -3.63
N HIS A 528 22.79 10.46 -3.96
CA HIS A 528 23.83 9.46 -4.19
C HIS A 528 23.86 8.93 -5.63
N ASP A 529 23.17 9.59 -6.56
CA ASP A 529 23.09 9.20 -7.97
C ASP A 529 22.61 7.74 -8.19
N VAL A 530 21.76 7.21 -7.29
CA VAL A 530 21.16 5.89 -7.43
C VAL A 530 19.88 6.00 -8.25
N TYR A 531 19.86 5.41 -9.43
CA TYR A 531 18.72 5.36 -10.36
C TYR A 531 18.59 3.95 -10.91
N ALA A 532 18.24 3.00 -10.05
CA ALA A 532 18.36 1.59 -10.34
C ALA A 532 17.01 0.94 -10.59
N TRP A 533 16.84 0.42 -11.79
CA TRP A 533 15.63 -0.33 -12.19
C TRP A 533 15.85 -1.83 -12.08
N SER A 534 14.81 -2.55 -11.65
CA SER A 534 14.77 -4.00 -11.53
C SER A 534 13.40 -4.54 -11.92
N ARG A 535 13.35 -5.82 -12.31
CA ARG A 535 12.11 -6.53 -12.66
C ARG A 535 11.72 -7.49 -11.56
N HIS A 536 10.40 -7.60 -11.31
CA HIS A 536 9.87 -8.52 -10.30
C HIS A 536 8.72 -9.31 -10.90
N ALA A 537 8.97 -10.60 -11.12
CA ALA A 537 7.99 -11.54 -11.64
C ALA A 537 7.33 -12.32 -10.49
N THR A 538 6.06 -12.60 -10.64
CA THR A 538 5.28 -13.54 -9.82
C THR A 538 4.49 -14.44 -10.74
N ASP A 539 3.99 -15.55 -10.24
CA ASP A 539 3.07 -16.41 -10.98
C ASP A 539 1.69 -15.75 -11.07
N GLY A 540 1.55 -14.82 -12.00
CA GLY A 540 0.39 -13.95 -12.19
C GLY A 540 0.76 -12.59 -12.73
N ALA A 541 -0.21 -11.68 -12.75
CA ALA A 541 -0.06 -10.31 -13.20
C ALA A 541 -0.46 -9.34 -12.09
N VAL A 542 0.42 -8.39 -11.76
CA VAL A 542 0.11 -7.30 -10.82
C VAL A 542 -0.77 -6.29 -11.53
N GLU A 543 -1.92 -5.93 -10.95
CA GLU A 543 -2.89 -5.01 -11.54
C GLU A 543 -3.03 -3.69 -10.78
N SER A 544 -2.70 -3.66 -9.48
CA SER A 544 -2.69 -2.44 -8.65
C SER A 544 -1.66 -2.54 -7.56
N VAL A 545 -1.15 -1.41 -7.11
CA VAL A 545 -0.12 -1.31 -6.08
C VAL A 545 -0.41 -0.16 -5.12
N CYS A 546 -0.22 -0.41 -3.83
CA CYS A 546 -0.45 0.57 -2.77
C CYS A 546 0.62 0.44 -1.69
N ALA A 547 1.13 1.55 -1.22
CA ALA A 547 2.12 1.62 -0.14
C ALA A 547 1.53 2.36 1.06
N ILE A 548 1.60 1.74 2.24
CA ILE A 548 1.15 2.33 3.51
C ILE A 548 2.24 2.19 4.56
N GLN A 549 2.29 3.15 5.49
CA GLN A 549 3.22 3.06 6.62
C GLN A 549 2.74 2.03 7.63
N GLU A 550 3.58 1.07 7.99
CA GLU A 550 3.32 0.12 9.05
C GLU A 550 4.47 0.16 10.05
N LYS A 551 4.22 0.70 11.23
CA LYS A 551 5.26 0.87 12.26
C LYS A 551 6.48 1.63 11.70
N ASN A 552 7.61 0.95 11.50
CA ASN A 552 8.88 1.52 11.11
C ASN A 552 9.23 1.30 9.63
N GLU A 553 8.34 0.73 8.83
CA GLU A 553 8.58 0.47 7.41
C GLU A 553 7.35 0.79 6.55
N THR A 554 7.55 1.00 5.27
CA THR A 554 6.48 1.18 4.31
C THR A 554 6.16 -0.16 3.66
N ALA A 555 5.01 -0.73 4.00
CA ALA A 555 4.54 -1.99 3.45
C ALA A 555 3.88 -1.80 2.09
N LEU A 556 4.17 -2.70 1.16
CA LEU A 556 3.60 -2.73 -0.18
C LEU A 556 2.48 -3.75 -0.26
N TYR A 557 1.32 -3.32 -0.73
CA TYR A 557 0.18 -4.16 -1.05
C TYR A 557 -0.01 -4.24 -2.56
N LEU A 558 -0.30 -5.42 -3.04
CA LEU A 558 -0.44 -5.74 -4.46
C LEU A 558 -1.82 -6.36 -4.70
N LEU A 559 -2.48 -5.97 -5.79
CA LEU A 559 -3.57 -6.75 -6.36
C LEU A 559 -2.99 -7.62 -7.47
N VAL A 560 -3.02 -8.93 -7.29
CA VAL A 560 -2.41 -9.89 -8.22
C VAL A 560 -3.50 -10.76 -8.85
N LYS A 561 -3.56 -10.74 -10.18
CA LYS A 561 -4.40 -11.65 -10.97
C LYS A 561 -3.66 -12.96 -11.16
N ARG A 562 -4.30 -14.07 -10.77
CA ARG A 562 -3.72 -15.41 -10.85
C ARG A 562 -4.70 -16.39 -11.53
N VAL A 563 -4.19 -17.55 -11.94
CA VAL A 563 -5.01 -18.68 -12.37
C VAL A 563 -4.82 -19.81 -11.37
N VAL A 564 -5.90 -20.16 -10.66
CA VAL A 564 -5.91 -21.22 -9.65
C VAL A 564 -7.07 -22.15 -9.94
N ASP A 565 -6.81 -23.44 -10.00
CA ASP A 565 -7.80 -24.47 -10.34
C ASP A 565 -8.62 -24.12 -11.61
N GLY A 566 -7.90 -23.64 -12.65
CA GLY A 566 -8.51 -23.24 -13.95
C GLY A 566 -9.33 -21.95 -13.93
N ARG A 567 -9.50 -21.30 -12.77
CA ARG A 567 -10.26 -20.05 -12.61
C ARG A 567 -9.33 -18.84 -12.52
N THR A 568 -9.70 -17.76 -13.18
CA THR A 568 -9.05 -16.47 -12.97
C THR A 568 -9.55 -15.86 -11.67
N VAL A 569 -8.63 -15.57 -10.77
CA VAL A 569 -8.89 -14.96 -9.45
C VAL A 569 -8.01 -13.76 -9.25
N ARG A 570 -8.38 -12.87 -8.32
CA ARG A 570 -7.60 -11.71 -7.90
C ARG A 570 -7.39 -11.75 -6.42
N TYR A 571 -6.14 -11.64 -6.01
CA TYR A 571 -5.74 -11.67 -4.60
C TYR A 571 -5.10 -10.36 -4.20
N VAL A 572 -5.47 -9.88 -3.03
CA VAL A 572 -4.70 -8.85 -2.35
C VAL A 572 -3.59 -9.57 -1.58
N GLU A 573 -2.36 -9.17 -1.87
CA GLU A 573 -1.16 -9.71 -1.26
C GLU A 573 -0.34 -8.58 -0.67
N ARG A 574 0.33 -8.83 0.46
CA ARG A 574 1.22 -7.90 1.13
C ARG A 574 2.66 -8.38 0.97
N MET A 575 3.54 -7.55 0.44
CA MET A 575 4.98 -7.84 0.42
C MET A 575 5.49 -7.83 1.86
N VAL A 576 6.11 -8.93 2.27
CA VAL A 576 6.57 -9.10 3.66
C VAL A 576 7.83 -8.30 3.90
N SER A 577 8.05 -7.88 5.14
CA SER A 577 9.29 -7.21 5.54
C SER A 577 10.51 -8.08 5.25
N ARG A 578 11.58 -7.44 4.79
CA ARG A 578 12.87 -8.08 4.63
C ARG A 578 13.69 -8.09 5.92
N LEU A 579 13.26 -7.41 6.94
CA LEU A 579 13.92 -7.38 8.23
C LEU A 579 13.56 -8.66 9.01
N PHE A 580 14.48 -9.61 9.06
CA PHE A 580 14.38 -10.84 9.82
C PHE A 580 15.68 -11.09 10.57
N ALA A 581 15.58 -11.69 11.75
CA ALA A 581 16.72 -11.96 12.62
C ALA A 581 17.50 -13.22 12.18
N ASP A 582 16.80 -14.22 11.68
CA ASP A 582 17.35 -15.52 11.29
C ASP A 582 16.57 -16.13 10.11
N VAL A 583 17.00 -17.30 9.66
CA VAL A 583 16.38 -18.02 8.55
C VAL A 583 14.93 -18.43 8.83
N HIS A 584 14.54 -18.57 10.10
CA HIS A 584 13.15 -18.91 10.46
C HIS A 584 12.19 -17.76 10.18
N GLY A 585 12.69 -16.52 10.19
CA GLY A 585 11.92 -15.32 9.87
C GLY A 585 11.82 -15.04 8.36
N ALA A 586 12.64 -15.70 7.53
CA ALA A 586 12.67 -15.45 6.10
C ALA A 586 11.33 -15.80 5.43
N TRP A 587 10.93 -14.98 4.44
CA TRP A 587 9.69 -15.18 3.68
C TRP A 587 9.98 -14.97 2.19
N CYS A 588 10.30 -16.05 1.49
CA CYS A 588 10.72 -16.03 0.09
C CYS A 588 9.79 -16.90 -0.77
N VAL A 589 8.48 -16.76 -0.58
CA VAL A 589 7.42 -17.37 -1.38
C VAL A 589 6.31 -16.35 -1.62
N ASP A 590 5.62 -16.45 -2.75
CA ASP A 590 4.49 -15.56 -3.08
C ASP A 590 3.15 -16.17 -2.66
N SER A 591 2.17 -15.28 -2.39
CA SER A 591 0.83 -15.66 -1.93
C SER A 591 0.87 -16.64 -0.77
N GLY A 592 1.88 -16.47 0.10
CA GLY A 592 2.21 -17.44 1.14
C GLY A 592 1.29 -17.35 2.36
N ARG A 593 1.28 -18.44 3.12
CA ARG A 593 0.77 -18.50 4.50
C ARG A 593 1.75 -19.20 5.40
N ARG A 594 1.70 -18.84 6.69
CA ARG A 594 2.60 -19.36 7.70
C ARG A 594 1.82 -19.96 8.89
N TYR A 595 2.22 -21.13 9.32
CA TYR A 595 1.95 -21.62 10.66
C TYR A 595 3.10 -21.16 11.56
N ASP A 596 2.80 -20.60 12.72
CA ASP A 596 3.79 -20.19 13.72
C ASP A 596 3.31 -20.65 15.09
N GLY A 597 3.91 -21.71 15.58
CA GLY A 597 3.66 -22.28 16.90
C GLY A 597 4.70 -21.86 17.95
N TRP A 598 5.69 -21.02 17.57
CA TRP A 598 6.73 -20.56 18.50
C TRP A 598 6.18 -19.59 19.53
N ASN A 599 6.57 -19.82 20.78
CA ASN A 599 6.28 -18.91 21.88
C ASN A 599 7.00 -17.56 21.67
N VAL A 600 6.26 -16.46 21.81
CA VAL A 600 6.79 -15.09 21.69
C VAL A 600 6.89 -14.38 23.04
N ASP A 601 6.36 -14.98 24.11
CA ASP A 601 6.31 -14.40 25.45
C ASP A 601 7.36 -15.07 26.36
N PRO A 602 8.45 -14.39 26.71
CA PRO A 602 9.51 -14.98 27.52
C PRO A 602 9.06 -15.39 28.95
N ALA A 603 7.93 -14.84 29.43
CA ALA A 603 7.35 -15.24 30.71
C ALA A 603 6.65 -16.63 30.67
N ARG A 604 6.36 -17.14 29.46
CA ARG A 604 5.75 -18.43 29.25
C ARG A 604 6.85 -19.49 29.05
N THR A 605 7.02 -20.38 29.98
CA THR A 605 8.07 -21.39 29.90
C THR A 605 7.53 -22.81 29.94
N MET A 606 8.31 -23.76 29.42
CA MET A 606 8.08 -25.19 29.47
C MET A 606 9.26 -25.87 30.21
N THR A 607 8.97 -26.83 31.07
CA THR A 607 9.99 -27.61 31.79
C THR A 607 9.75 -29.10 31.55
N ILE A 608 10.82 -29.82 31.17
CA ILE A 608 10.82 -31.28 31.03
C ILE A 608 11.39 -31.86 32.31
N ALA A 609 10.65 -32.71 33.00
CA ALA A 609 11.11 -33.40 34.21
C ALA A 609 10.96 -34.92 34.05
N GLY A 610 12.00 -35.68 34.42
CA GLY A 610 12.02 -37.13 34.31
C GLY A 610 13.25 -37.73 34.99
N SER A 611 13.24 -39.04 35.18
CA SER A 611 14.41 -39.80 35.68
C SER A 611 15.29 -40.35 34.56
N ASN A 612 14.75 -40.39 33.33
CA ASN A 612 15.44 -40.82 32.11
C ASN A 612 15.18 -39.84 30.99
N TYR A 613 16.22 -39.43 30.27
CA TYR A 613 16.17 -38.46 29.19
C TYR A 613 16.62 -39.03 27.84
N ALA A 614 16.66 -40.37 27.74
CA ALA A 614 16.91 -41.02 26.44
C ALA A 614 15.69 -40.91 25.51
N ALA A 615 15.90 -41.07 24.21
CA ALA A 615 14.80 -41.15 23.25
C ALA A 615 13.86 -42.31 23.62
N GLY A 616 12.56 -42.10 23.52
CA GLY A 616 11.51 -43.03 23.94
C GLY A 616 11.15 -42.97 25.42
N ALA A 617 11.88 -42.26 26.27
CA ALA A 617 11.56 -42.13 27.68
C ALA A 617 10.32 -41.25 27.94
N ALA A 618 9.51 -41.67 28.92
CA ALA A 618 8.39 -40.86 29.39
C ALA A 618 8.88 -39.76 30.34
N VAL A 619 8.38 -38.56 30.15
CA VAL A 619 8.70 -37.38 30.94
C VAL A 619 7.44 -36.60 31.29
N ALA A 620 7.48 -35.85 32.39
CA ALA A 620 6.48 -34.86 32.71
C ALA A 620 6.86 -33.54 32.02
N LEU A 621 5.90 -32.90 31.33
CA LEU A 621 6.05 -31.60 30.76
C LEU A 621 5.10 -30.62 31.46
N SER A 622 5.66 -29.58 32.06
CA SER A 622 4.91 -28.55 32.78
C SER A 622 5.09 -27.17 32.17
N ALA A 623 3.99 -26.45 32.02
CA ALA A 623 3.95 -25.09 31.58
C ALA A 623 3.88 -24.12 32.76
N THR A 624 4.62 -23.01 32.69
CA THR A 624 4.58 -21.94 33.68
C THR A 624 4.21 -20.65 32.99
N GLY A 625 3.34 -19.84 33.62
CA GLY A 625 2.86 -18.56 33.04
C GLY A 625 1.71 -18.68 32.03
N HIS A 626 1.25 -19.91 31.73
CA HIS A 626 0.13 -20.16 30.80
C HIS A 626 -0.43 -21.56 30.93
N MET A 627 -1.55 -21.84 30.29
CA MET A 627 -2.26 -23.13 30.32
C MET A 627 -2.51 -23.62 28.89
N PRO A 628 -1.51 -24.18 28.20
CA PRO A 628 -1.61 -24.47 26.76
C PRO A 628 -2.28 -25.81 26.43
N PHE A 629 -2.52 -26.70 27.44
CA PHE A 629 -2.93 -28.08 27.20
C PHE A 629 -4.43 -28.27 27.38
N SER A 630 -4.97 -29.15 26.59
CA SER A 630 -6.33 -29.69 26.68
C SER A 630 -6.30 -31.22 26.39
N ALA A 631 -7.42 -31.89 26.53
CA ALA A 631 -7.49 -33.31 26.19
C ALA A 631 -7.13 -33.61 24.73
N SER A 632 -7.36 -32.64 23.83
CA SER A 632 -6.98 -32.75 22.42
C SER A 632 -5.49 -32.55 22.15
N SER A 633 -4.71 -32.22 23.17
CA SER A 633 -3.25 -32.11 23.05
C SER A 633 -2.53 -33.44 23.00
N VAL A 634 -3.22 -34.54 23.30
CA VAL A 634 -2.64 -35.88 23.17
C VAL A 634 -2.31 -36.19 21.72
N GLY A 635 -1.08 -36.60 21.45
CA GLY A 635 -0.52 -36.77 20.09
C GLY A 635 0.15 -35.53 19.52
N GLN A 636 -0.03 -34.36 20.11
CA GLN A 636 0.68 -33.14 19.67
C GLN A 636 2.17 -33.24 19.99
N LYS A 637 2.98 -32.65 19.10
CA LYS A 637 4.43 -32.55 19.31
C LYS A 637 4.79 -31.14 19.78
N LEU A 638 5.78 -31.08 20.66
CA LEU A 638 6.40 -29.82 21.07
C LEU A 638 7.90 -29.89 20.80
N ILE A 639 8.42 -28.71 20.44
CA ILE A 639 9.86 -28.49 20.28
C ILE A 639 10.30 -27.53 21.39
N LEU A 640 11.35 -27.90 22.12
CA LEU A 640 11.97 -27.03 23.10
C LEU A 640 13.43 -26.83 22.70
N ARG A 641 13.91 -25.59 22.77
CA ARG A 641 15.25 -25.21 22.32
C ARG A 641 16.00 -24.46 23.42
N ALA A 642 17.26 -24.82 23.60
CA ALA A 642 18.21 -24.12 24.46
C ALA A 642 19.49 -23.88 23.67
N GLY A 643 19.63 -22.69 23.06
CA GLY A 643 20.71 -22.38 22.14
C GLY A 643 20.63 -23.25 20.88
N GLN A 644 21.72 -23.93 20.56
CA GLN A 644 21.81 -24.88 19.43
C GLN A 644 21.21 -26.27 19.74
N ASN A 645 20.79 -26.50 20.98
CA ASN A 645 20.29 -27.81 21.41
C ASN A 645 18.76 -27.81 21.35
N GLN A 646 18.21 -28.84 20.72
CA GLN A 646 16.78 -29.01 20.53
C GLN A 646 16.33 -30.39 21.01
N VAL A 647 15.17 -30.43 21.65
CA VAL A 647 14.47 -31.67 21.99
C VAL A 647 13.03 -31.61 21.48
N THR A 648 12.56 -32.71 20.93
CA THR A 648 11.17 -32.87 20.50
C THR A 648 10.50 -33.90 21.40
N VAL A 649 9.28 -33.58 21.82
CA VAL A 649 8.45 -34.44 22.67
C VAL A 649 7.07 -34.65 22.09
N THR A 650 6.49 -35.82 22.27
CA THR A 650 5.10 -36.12 21.87
C THR A 650 4.25 -36.30 23.13
N VAL A 651 3.16 -35.54 23.25
CA VAL A 651 2.22 -35.64 24.38
C VAL A 651 1.51 -36.98 24.34
N THR A 652 1.57 -37.74 25.41
CA THR A 652 0.96 -39.07 25.49
C THR A 652 -0.25 -39.12 26.42
N ALA A 653 -0.31 -38.26 27.44
CA ALA A 653 -1.47 -38.16 28.31
C ALA A 653 -1.68 -36.72 28.82
N TYR A 654 -2.93 -36.30 28.88
CA TYR A 654 -3.35 -35.03 29.50
C TYR A 654 -3.55 -35.21 30.99
N THR A 655 -2.83 -34.44 31.79
CA THR A 655 -2.93 -34.47 33.26
C THR A 655 -3.51 -33.19 33.86
N GLY A 656 -3.52 -32.12 33.09
CA GLY A 656 -4.11 -30.82 33.48
C GLY A 656 -3.77 -29.73 32.51
N PRO A 657 -4.41 -28.53 32.62
CA PRO A 657 -4.24 -27.44 31.67
C PRO A 657 -2.79 -26.93 31.50
N ALA A 658 -1.98 -27.08 32.57
CA ALA A 658 -0.56 -26.73 32.58
C ALA A 658 0.37 -27.94 32.56
N ASN A 659 -0.13 -29.17 32.63
CA ASN A 659 0.69 -30.38 32.80
C ASN A 659 0.23 -31.49 31.87
N VAL A 660 1.21 -32.18 31.26
CA VAL A 660 0.99 -33.37 30.44
C VAL A 660 2.12 -34.36 30.66
N THR A 661 1.85 -35.63 30.39
CA THR A 661 2.89 -36.64 30.21
C THR A 661 3.26 -36.69 28.74
N ALA A 662 4.54 -36.71 28.41
CA ALA A 662 5.05 -36.77 27.06
C ALA A 662 6.14 -37.82 26.91
N THR A 663 6.37 -38.30 25.71
CA THR A 663 7.49 -39.15 25.33
C THR A 663 8.53 -38.34 24.57
N LEU A 664 9.81 -38.52 24.89
CA LEU A 664 10.91 -37.91 24.19
C LEU A 664 11.08 -38.54 22.79
N ASP A 665 10.89 -37.79 21.73
CA ASP A 665 11.15 -38.28 20.35
C ASP A 665 12.67 -38.37 20.09
N THR A 666 13.44 -37.47 20.72
CA THR A 666 14.90 -37.41 20.68
C THR A 666 15.44 -37.34 22.10
N ALA A 667 16.66 -37.84 22.34
CA ALA A 667 17.29 -37.70 23.65
C ALA A 667 17.40 -36.24 24.05
N ALA A 668 17.01 -35.89 25.28
CA ALA A 668 17.06 -34.52 25.75
C ALA A 668 18.49 -34.15 26.16
N PRO A 669 19.12 -33.14 25.50
CA PRO A 669 20.40 -32.60 25.91
C PRO A 669 20.37 -32.08 27.36
N SER A 670 21.48 -32.18 28.08
CA SER A 670 21.55 -31.81 29.51
C SER A 670 21.08 -30.41 29.81
N VAL A 671 21.30 -29.47 28.86
CA VAL A 671 20.88 -28.07 28.96
C VAL A 671 19.36 -27.87 28.85
N THR A 672 18.60 -28.88 28.43
CA THR A 672 17.13 -28.87 28.35
C THR A 672 16.44 -29.66 29.46
N GLN A 673 17.20 -30.32 30.34
CA GLN A 673 16.68 -31.19 31.38
C GLN A 673 16.36 -30.41 32.67
N ALA A 674 15.13 -30.48 33.15
CA ALA A 674 14.65 -29.83 34.36
C ALA A 674 14.89 -28.29 34.42
N VAL A 675 14.97 -27.66 33.27
CA VAL A 675 15.18 -26.22 33.14
C VAL A 675 13.92 -25.57 32.50
N ALA A 676 13.56 -24.39 32.99
CA ALA A 676 12.49 -23.60 32.38
C ALA A 676 12.94 -23.00 31.02
N ILE A 677 12.34 -23.43 29.93
CA ILE A 677 12.69 -23.06 28.57
C ILE A 677 11.59 -22.14 28.02
N SER A 678 11.93 -20.93 27.64
CA SER A 678 11.03 -19.98 26.98
C SER A 678 11.00 -20.11 25.45
N ASP A 679 12.05 -20.67 24.85
CA ASP A 679 12.13 -20.94 23.40
C ASP A 679 11.53 -22.32 23.09
N TRP A 680 10.22 -22.38 22.95
CA TRP A 680 9.47 -23.60 22.70
C TRP A 680 8.37 -23.34 21.65
N ALA A 681 7.95 -24.38 20.95
CA ALA A 681 6.90 -24.34 19.97
C ALA A 681 5.92 -25.50 20.06
N MET A 682 4.65 -25.26 19.79
CA MET A 682 3.73 -26.31 19.37
C MET A 682 4.09 -26.69 17.94
N ALA A 683 4.46 -27.94 17.68
CA ALA A 683 4.87 -28.36 16.36
C ALA A 683 3.70 -28.95 15.57
N GLY A 684 3.53 -28.52 14.32
CA GLY A 684 2.58 -29.06 13.37
C GLY A 684 3.28 -29.78 12.23
N ALA A 685 2.61 -30.76 11.65
CA ALA A 685 3.04 -31.41 10.41
C ALA A 685 2.17 -31.01 9.21
N THR A 686 1.13 -30.22 9.44
CA THR A 686 0.16 -29.81 8.43
C THR A 686 -0.02 -28.30 8.48
N LEU A 687 -0.02 -27.65 7.33
CA LEU A 687 -0.44 -26.26 7.17
C LEU A 687 -1.76 -26.22 6.42
N SER A 688 -2.79 -25.63 7.04
CA SER A 688 -4.14 -25.48 6.49
C SER A 688 -4.46 -24.03 6.11
N GLY A 689 -5.59 -23.81 5.44
CA GLY A 689 -6.05 -22.49 5.00
C GLY A 689 -5.42 -22.03 3.70
N LEU A 690 -4.88 -22.94 2.89
CA LEU A 690 -4.28 -22.68 1.58
C LEU A 690 -5.28 -22.81 0.42
N TRP A 691 -6.59 -22.57 0.65
CA TRP A 691 -7.65 -22.68 -0.36
C TRP A 691 -7.40 -21.83 -1.61
N HIS A 692 -6.70 -20.70 -1.44
CA HIS A 692 -6.30 -19.80 -2.51
C HIS A 692 -5.20 -20.37 -3.41
N LEU A 693 -4.59 -21.50 -3.04
CA LEU A 693 -3.56 -22.21 -3.81
C LEU A 693 -3.96 -23.66 -4.14
N GLU A 694 -5.26 -23.99 -4.09
CA GLU A 694 -5.75 -25.35 -4.36
C GLU A 694 -5.21 -25.88 -5.72
N GLY A 695 -4.74 -27.15 -5.71
CA GLY A 695 -4.16 -27.79 -6.88
C GLY A 695 -2.78 -27.28 -7.32
N ARG A 696 -2.23 -26.23 -6.64
CA ARG A 696 -0.92 -25.65 -6.98
C ARG A 696 0.20 -26.35 -6.23
N GLN A 697 1.36 -26.48 -6.89
CA GLN A 697 2.58 -26.90 -6.24
C GLN A 697 3.19 -25.69 -5.50
N VAL A 698 3.47 -25.85 -4.21
CA VAL A 698 4.04 -24.82 -3.34
C VAL A 698 5.43 -25.18 -2.86
N ALA A 699 6.27 -24.17 -2.69
CA ALA A 699 7.54 -24.28 -1.99
C ALA A 699 7.30 -24.22 -0.48
N LEU A 700 8.09 -24.98 0.28
CA LEU A 700 7.92 -25.17 1.71
C LEU A 700 9.22 -24.86 2.45
N LEU A 701 9.11 -24.07 3.52
CA LEU A 701 10.19 -23.82 4.48
C LEU A 701 9.69 -24.21 5.87
N ALA A 702 10.32 -25.18 6.51
CA ALA A 702 9.94 -25.67 7.83
C ALA A 702 11.10 -25.48 8.81
N ASP A 703 10.90 -24.69 9.88
CA ASP A 703 11.93 -24.31 10.85
C ASP A 703 13.26 -23.91 10.19
N GLY A 704 13.18 -23.10 9.10
CA GLY A 704 14.32 -22.62 8.33
C GLY A 704 14.97 -23.66 7.40
N SER A 705 14.42 -24.86 7.29
CA SER A 705 14.89 -25.89 6.37
C SER A 705 13.96 -26.01 5.17
N VAL A 706 14.52 -26.03 3.97
CA VAL A 706 13.77 -26.25 2.73
C VAL A 706 13.22 -27.68 2.73
N GLN A 707 11.94 -27.81 2.41
CA GLN A 707 11.26 -29.11 2.28
C GLN A 707 10.98 -29.40 0.80
N PRO A 708 10.77 -30.68 0.43
CA PRO A 708 10.29 -31.01 -0.89
C PRO A 708 9.00 -30.25 -1.23
N PRO A 709 8.84 -29.76 -2.47
CA PRO A 709 7.59 -29.11 -2.89
C PRO A 709 6.41 -30.05 -2.75
N ALA A 710 5.26 -29.52 -2.32
CA ALA A 710 4.02 -30.30 -2.19
C ALA A 710 2.88 -29.62 -2.94
N THR A 711 1.89 -30.41 -3.37
CA THR A 711 0.66 -29.89 -3.97
C THR A 711 -0.38 -29.65 -2.90
N VAL A 712 -1.05 -28.51 -2.95
CA VAL A 712 -2.14 -28.18 -2.04
C VAL A 712 -3.34 -29.04 -2.37
N VAL A 713 -3.88 -29.75 -1.39
CA VAL A 713 -5.08 -30.59 -1.51
C VAL A 713 -6.03 -30.28 -0.36
N ASN A 714 -7.27 -29.96 -0.67
CA ASN A 714 -8.27 -29.54 0.31
C ASN A 714 -7.78 -28.37 1.21
N GLY A 715 -7.11 -27.41 0.60
CA GLY A 715 -6.55 -26.25 1.29
C GLY A 715 -5.43 -26.57 2.29
N THR A 716 -4.79 -27.74 2.18
CA THR A 716 -3.76 -28.22 3.12
C THR A 716 -2.51 -28.73 2.42
N VAL A 717 -1.39 -28.64 3.10
CA VAL A 717 -0.15 -29.36 2.75
C VAL A 717 0.41 -30.03 3.98
N GLU A 718 1.01 -31.20 3.77
CA GLU A 718 1.70 -31.97 4.83
C GLU A 718 3.21 -31.93 4.63
N ILE A 719 3.95 -31.91 5.73
CA ILE A 719 5.40 -32.00 5.75
C ILE A 719 5.84 -33.26 6.51
N PRO A 720 6.96 -33.90 6.11
CA PRO A 720 7.38 -35.17 6.70
C PRO A 720 7.72 -35.09 8.20
N ARG A 721 8.14 -33.92 8.68
CA ARG A 721 8.56 -33.70 10.06
C ARG A 721 7.78 -32.53 10.66
N ALA A 722 7.14 -32.79 11.83
CA ALA A 722 6.50 -31.73 12.57
C ALA A 722 7.48 -30.61 12.93
N SER A 723 7.09 -29.37 12.68
CA SER A 723 7.92 -28.18 12.81
C SER A 723 7.16 -27.07 13.55
N GLY A 724 7.90 -26.24 14.28
CA GLY A 724 7.33 -25.11 15.02
C GLY A 724 6.85 -23.98 14.10
N ARG A 725 7.47 -23.84 12.93
CA ARG A 725 7.08 -22.86 11.90
C ARG A 725 7.09 -23.51 10.53
N ILE A 726 6.00 -23.34 9.78
CA ILE A 726 5.85 -23.85 8.43
C ILE A 726 5.40 -22.69 7.55
N LEU A 727 6.16 -22.38 6.52
CA LEU A 727 5.82 -21.42 5.47
C LEU A 727 5.55 -22.18 4.18
N ALA A 728 4.43 -21.89 3.52
CA ALA A 728 4.09 -22.41 2.21
C ALA A 728 3.58 -21.29 1.28
N GLY A 729 3.96 -21.34 0.03
CA GLY A 729 3.51 -20.40 -1.01
C GLY A 729 4.09 -20.72 -2.39
N LEU A 730 3.74 -19.92 -3.37
CA LEU A 730 4.21 -20.08 -4.73
C LEU A 730 5.71 -19.80 -4.84
N PRO A 731 6.49 -20.70 -5.49
CA PRO A 731 7.92 -20.46 -5.70
C PRO A 731 8.14 -19.36 -6.76
N TYR A 732 9.26 -18.66 -6.63
CA TYR A 732 9.81 -17.79 -7.67
C TYR A 732 11.33 -17.89 -7.69
N THR A 733 11.94 -17.58 -8.83
CA THR A 733 13.39 -17.55 -9.00
C THR A 733 13.89 -16.12 -9.03
N CYS A 734 15.10 -15.90 -8.51
CA CYS A 734 15.77 -14.61 -8.57
C CYS A 734 17.04 -14.76 -9.40
N ASP A 735 17.15 -14.02 -10.50
CA ASP A 735 18.27 -14.07 -11.43
C ASP A 735 19.00 -12.73 -11.47
N LEU A 736 20.31 -12.79 -11.31
CA LEU A 736 21.22 -11.66 -11.41
C LEU A 736 22.31 -11.99 -12.42
N GLU A 737 22.55 -11.11 -13.39
CA GLU A 737 23.64 -11.27 -14.36
C GLU A 737 24.42 -9.98 -14.46
N THR A 738 25.74 -10.05 -14.31
CA THR A 738 26.62 -8.90 -14.50
C THR A 738 26.72 -8.52 -15.98
N LEU A 739 27.15 -7.30 -16.27
CA LEU A 739 27.56 -6.92 -17.61
C LEU A 739 28.86 -7.62 -18.02
N ASP A 740 29.21 -7.49 -19.29
CA ASP A 740 30.50 -7.97 -19.79
C ASP A 740 31.63 -7.32 -19.01
N ILE A 741 32.50 -8.15 -18.46
CA ILE A 741 33.60 -7.64 -17.61
C ILE A 741 34.55 -6.76 -18.41
N GLU A 742 34.79 -5.55 -17.92
CA GLU A 742 35.67 -4.54 -18.47
C GLU A 742 36.53 -3.94 -17.37
N GLN A 743 37.83 -3.74 -17.67
CA GLN A 743 38.80 -3.25 -16.70
C GLN A 743 39.42 -1.88 -17.08
N GLY A 744 38.96 -1.30 -18.20
CA GLY A 744 39.48 -0.02 -18.72
C GLY A 744 40.57 -0.20 -19.76
N PRO A 745 41.23 0.87 -20.21
CA PRO A 745 42.20 0.81 -21.30
C PRO A 745 43.42 -0.06 -20.96
N PRO A 746 43.84 -0.99 -21.84
CA PRO A 746 43.16 -1.38 -23.08
C PRO A 746 41.89 -2.18 -22.80
N THR A 747 40.87 -1.99 -23.63
CA THR A 747 39.55 -2.67 -23.46
C THR A 747 39.71 -4.19 -23.52
N LEU A 748 38.89 -4.86 -22.71
CA LEU A 748 38.72 -6.32 -22.72
C LEU A 748 37.57 -6.78 -23.63
N GLN A 749 36.86 -5.85 -24.26
CA GLN A 749 35.77 -6.19 -25.19
C GLN A 749 36.31 -6.94 -26.40
N GLY A 750 35.57 -7.98 -26.81
CA GLY A 750 35.99 -8.83 -27.93
C GLY A 750 37.09 -9.84 -27.64
N ARG A 751 37.74 -9.81 -26.48
CA ARG A 751 38.70 -10.83 -26.05
C ARG A 751 37.99 -12.01 -25.41
N VAL A 752 38.51 -13.21 -25.60
CA VAL A 752 37.98 -14.38 -24.86
C VAL A 752 38.45 -14.32 -23.41
N LYS A 753 37.53 -14.63 -22.52
CA LYS A 753 37.69 -14.56 -21.06
C LYS A 753 37.31 -15.89 -20.43
N ARG A 754 37.97 -16.23 -19.35
CA ARG A 754 37.69 -17.42 -18.55
C ARG A 754 37.61 -17.01 -17.10
N VAL A 755 36.48 -17.23 -16.48
CA VAL A 755 36.30 -17.05 -15.04
C VAL A 755 36.51 -18.40 -14.37
N GLN A 756 37.49 -18.52 -13.48
CA GLN A 756 37.79 -19.77 -12.76
C GLN A 756 37.14 -19.80 -11.37
N GLU A 757 37.05 -18.65 -10.78
CA GLU A 757 36.57 -18.50 -9.40
C GLU A 757 35.85 -17.17 -9.25
N VAL A 758 34.84 -17.18 -8.45
CA VAL A 758 34.10 -15.97 -8.01
C VAL A 758 34.12 -15.93 -6.49
N VAL A 759 34.55 -14.82 -5.93
CA VAL A 759 34.36 -14.52 -4.52
C VAL A 759 33.17 -13.57 -4.41
N LEU A 760 32.13 -14.03 -3.73
CA LEU A 760 30.95 -13.22 -3.44
C LEU A 760 31.03 -12.68 -2.02
N ARG A 761 30.92 -11.37 -1.85
CA ARG A 761 30.68 -10.79 -0.54
C ARG A 761 29.19 -10.79 -0.29
N VAL A 762 28.75 -11.61 0.66
CA VAL A 762 27.33 -11.84 0.95
C VAL A 762 26.96 -11.38 2.36
N LYS A 763 25.66 -11.13 2.57
CA LYS A 763 25.09 -10.80 3.88
C LYS A 763 23.80 -11.59 4.06
N ALA A 764 23.69 -12.34 5.17
CA ALA A 764 22.48 -13.11 5.50
C ALA A 764 21.96 -13.94 4.30
N THR A 765 22.84 -14.71 3.68
CA THR A 765 22.59 -15.42 2.41
C THR A 765 22.65 -16.93 2.61
N ARG A 766 21.78 -17.65 1.89
CA ARG A 766 21.81 -19.11 1.83
C ARG A 766 21.16 -19.61 0.53
N GLY A 767 21.60 -20.77 0.01
CA GLY A 767 21.01 -21.42 -1.16
C GLY A 767 21.32 -20.78 -2.50
N LEU A 768 22.29 -19.88 -2.55
CA LEU A 768 22.66 -19.18 -3.79
C LEU A 768 23.57 -20.07 -4.68
N ALA A 769 23.26 -20.10 -5.97
CA ALA A 769 24.06 -20.75 -6.99
C ALA A 769 24.69 -19.71 -7.93
N VAL A 770 25.94 -19.91 -8.34
CA VAL A 770 26.71 -18.98 -9.16
C VAL A 770 27.45 -19.72 -10.28
N GLY A 771 27.55 -19.09 -11.43
CA GLY A 771 28.27 -19.67 -12.57
C GLY A 771 28.47 -18.67 -13.71
N PRO A 772 29.01 -19.12 -14.85
CA PRO A 772 29.19 -18.28 -16.03
C PRO A 772 27.88 -18.04 -16.80
N ASP A 773 26.89 -18.90 -16.62
CA ASP A 773 25.56 -18.79 -17.24
C ASP A 773 24.54 -19.62 -16.45
N VAL A 774 23.26 -19.54 -16.85
CA VAL A 774 22.14 -20.23 -16.21
C VAL A 774 22.24 -21.77 -16.22
N ARG A 775 23.04 -22.35 -17.10
CA ARG A 775 23.19 -23.82 -17.27
C ARG A 775 24.34 -24.40 -16.44
N HIS A 776 25.31 -23.60 -16.12
CA HIS A 776 26.56 -24.01 -15.44
C HIS A 776 26.66 -23.33 -14.09
N LEU A 777 25.76 -23.69 -13.16
CA LEU A 777 25.68 -23.11 -11.83
C LEU A 777 26.30 -24.05 -10.80
N THR A 778 27.06 -23.51 -9.88
CA THR A 778 27.63 -24.19 -8.70
C THR A 778 26.98 -23.58 -7.45
N GLU A 779 26.37 -24.41 -6.61
CA GLU A 779 25.80 -23.99 -5.34
C GLU A 779 26.89 -23.66 -4.31
N ILE A 780 26.67 -22.60 -3.52
CA ILE A 780 27.53 -22.25 -2.38
C ILE A 780 27.33 -23.31 -1.29
N LYS A 781 28.43 -23.76 -0.69
CA LYS A 781 28.37 -24.71 0.43
C LYS A 781 27.63 -24.10 1.62
N GLU A 782 26.60 -24.77 2.07
CA GLU A 782 25.73 -24.25 3.12
C GLU A 782 26.16 -24.66 4.54
N ARG A 783 26.50 -25.94 4.73
CA ARG A 783 26.78 -26.50 6.05
C ARG A 783 28.28 -26.56 6.32
N ILE A 784 28.69 -25.96 7.44
CA ILE A 784 30.10 -25.92 7.86
C ILE A 784 30.27 -26.60 9.25
N SER A 785 29.50 -26.17 10.25
CA SER A 785 29.68 -26.58 11.65
C SER A 785 28.36 -26.88 12.40
N GLU A 786 27.22 -26.71 11.78
CA GLU A 786 25.91 -26.89 12.41
C GLU A 786 25.60 -28.37 12.63
N ASN A 787 24.90 -28.65 13.72
CA ASN A 787 24.45 -29.99 14.06
C ASN A 787 23.45 -30.58 13.05
N TYR A 788 23.48 -31.89 12.84
CA TYR A 788 22.46 -32.55 12.05
C TYR A 788 21.05 -32.33 12.64
N GLY A 789 20.08 -32.01 11.76
CA GLY A 789 18.70 -31.77 12.17
C GLY A 789 18.38 -30.32 12.55
N THR A 790 19.38 -29.43 12.55
CA THR A 790 19.19 -27.98 12.63
C THR A 790 19.36 -27.33 11.27
N PRO A 791 18.68 -26.21 10.97
CA PRO A 791 18.90 -25.46 9.73
C PRO A 791 20.33 -24.90 9.72
N THR A 792 20.88 -24.72 8.52
CA THR A 792 22.15 -24.04 8.33
C THR A 792 21.99 -22.56 8.61
N LEU A 793 23.03 -21.93 9.16
CA LEU A 793 23.05 -20.50 9.44
C LEU A 793 23.11 -19.69 8.14
N LEU A 794 22.68 -18.45 8.19
CA LEU A 794 22.82 -17.50 7.08
C LEU A 794 24.28 -17.04 7.00
N ALA A 795 24.90 -17.21 5.85
CA ALA A 795 26.28 -16.79 5.59
C ALA A 795 26.38 -15.26 5.52
N THR A 796 27.41 -14.72 6.13
CA THR A 796 27.83 -13.30 6.02
C THR A 796 29.34 -13.24 5.95
N GLY A 797 29.85 -12.64 4.87
CA GLY A 797 31.29 -12.56 4.60
C GLY A 797 31.61 -12.89 3.16
N ASP A 798 32.84 -13.32 2.90
CA ASP A 798 33.34 -13.64 1.57
C ASP A 798 33.20 -15.15 1.32
N GLU A 799 32.30 -15.51 0.40
CA GLU A 799 32.07 -16.89 -0.06
C GLU A 799 32.78 -17.14 -1.37
N ARG A 800 33.62 -18.17 -1.38
CA ARG A 800 34.44 -18.53 -2.53
C ARG A 800 33.82 -19.68 -3.30
N VAL A 801 33.50 -19.45 -4.57
CA VAL A 801 32.92 -20.45 -5.45
C VAL A 801 33.83 -20.72 -6.63
N LEU A 802 34.25 -21.98 -6.78
CA LEU A 802 34.90 -22.46 -7.98
C LEU A 802 33.79 -22.76 -9.01
N ILE A 803 33.87 -22.09 -10.14
CA ILE A 803 32.92 -22.28 -11.23
C ILE A 803 33.53 -23.09 -12.37
N ASP A 804 32.69 -23.74 -13.17
CA ASP A 804 33.12 -24.50 -14.33
C ASP A 804 33.75 -23.52 -15.34
N PRO A 805 35.07 -23.64 -15.58
CA PRO A 805 35.80 -22.66 -16.36
C PRO A 805 35.61 -22.89 -17.87
N SER A 806 34.71 -22.14 -18.48
CA SER A 806 34.55 -22.09 -19.93
C SER A 806 35.12 -20.78 -20.51
N TRP A 807 35.78 -20.85 -21.69
CA TRP A 807 36.19 -19.66 -22.43
C TRP A 807 34.97 -19.04 -23.15
N ASN A 808 34.69 -17.77 -22.92
CA ASN A 808 33.63 -17.02 -23.60
C ASN A 808 34.09 -15.57 -23.87
N SER A 809 33.37 -14.85 -24.72
CA SER A 809 33.68 -13.44 -25.05
C SER A 809 33.20 -12.45 -23.98
N ASN A 810 32.27 -12.83 -23.11
CA ASN A 810 31.56 -11.92 -22.22
C ASN A 810 32.18 -11.88 -20.82
N GLY A 811 32.56 -13.04 -20.28
CA GLY A 811 33.07 -13.16 -18.91
C GLY A 811 32.06 -12.82 -17.85
N ARG A 812 30.74 -12.86 -18.16
CA ARG A 812 29.67 -12.55 -17.24
C ARG A 812 29.60 -13.54 -16.09
N ILE A 813 29.01 -13.08 -14.99
CA ILE A 813 28.71 -13.90 -13.83
C ILE A 813 27.19 -13.90 -13.66
N PHE A 814 26.66 -15.10 -13.57
CA PHE A 814 25.24 -15.34 -13.32
C PHE A 814 25.06 -15.90 -11.91
N ALA A 815 24.14 -15.31 -11.13
CA ALA A 815 23.77 -15.79 -9.80
C ALA A 815 22.25 -16.05 -9.75
N ARG A 816 21.87 -17.24 -9.24
CA ARG A 816 20.48 -17.67 -9.11
C ARG A 816 20.15 -18.08 -7.70
N GLN A 817 19.04 -17.55 -7.19
CA GLN A 817 18.35 -18.09 -6.03
C GLN A 817 17.06 -18.77 -6.47
N ALA A 818 17.00 -20.08 -6.32
CA ALA A 818 15.83 -20.89 -6.69
C ALA A 818 15.08 -21.46 -5.47
N TRP A 819 15.69 -21.39 -4.30
CA TRP A 819 15.11 -21.87 -3.06
C TRP A 819 14.33 -20.78 -2.31
N PRO A 820 13.37 -21.13 -1.45
CA PRO A 820 12.63 -20.14 -0.63
C PRO A 820 13.50 -19.58 0.50
N LEU A 821 14.69 -19.08 0.15
CA LEU A 821 15.73 -18.60 1.04
C LEU A 821 16.22 -17.21 0.65
N PRO A 822 16.64 -16.38 1.60
CA PRO A 822 17.12 -15.04 1.34
C PRO A 822 18.54 -15.05 0.78
N ALA A 823 18.84 -14.08 -0.09
CA ALA A 823 20.18 -13.79 -0.52
C ALA A 823 20.43 -12.28 -0.65
N THR A 824 21.64 -11.86 -0.26
CA THR A 824 22.13 -10.48 -0.45
C THR A 824 23.57 -10.55 -0.95
N ILE A 825 23.84 -9.92 -2.10
CA ILE A 825 25.19 -9.78 -2.67
C ILE A 825 25.61 -8.32 -2.49
N VAL A 826 26.70 -8.12 -1.79
CA VAL A 826 27.29 -6.79 -1.52
C VAL A 826 28.30 -6.44 -2.60
N ALA A 827 29.14 -7.43 -3.01
CA ALA A 827 30.12 -7.26 -4.06
C ALA A 827 30.44 -8.60 -4.73
N VAL A 828 30.92 -8.52 -5.97
CA VAL A 828 31.38 -9.68 -6.76
C VAL A 828 32.85 -9.47 -7.16
N VAL A 829 33.68 -10.45 -6.88
CA VAL A 829 35.11 -10.43 -7.19
C VAL A 829 35.45 -11.64 -8.06
N PRO A 830 35.45 -11.49 -9.39
CA PRO A 830 35.85 -12.57 -10.31
C PRO A 830 37.36 -12.69 -10.41
N ARG A 831 37.85 -13.91 -10.55
CA ARG A 831 39.20 -14.20 -10.98
C ARG A 831 39.19 -14.58 -12.46
N LEU A 832 39.76 -13.69 -13.28
CA LEU A 832 39.73 -13.78 -14.73
C LEU A 832 41.09 -14.23 -15.30
N GLU A 833 41.02 -15.09 -16.28
CA GLU A 833 42.06 -15.26 -17.29
C GLU A 833 41.58 -14.64 -18.61
N ILE A 834 42.50 -13.99 -19.31
CA ILE A 834 42.26 -13.33 -20.58
C ILE A 834 43.07 -14.07 -21.63
N GLY A 835 42.38 -14.56 -22.66
CA GLY A 835 43.04 -15.12 -23.82
C GLY A 835 43.47 -14.03 -24.81
N GLU A 836 44.42 -14.33 -25.64
CA GLU A 836 44.90 -13.42 -26.70
C GLU A 836 43.83 -13.07 -27.72
#